data_d86252a950c027708a0c1d28cd052b36
#
_entry.id   d86252a950c027708a0c1d28cd052b36
#
_cell.length_a   1.000
_cell.length_b   1.000
_cell.length_c   1.000
_cell.angle_alpha   90.00
_cell.angle_beta   90.00
_cell.angle_gamma   90.00
#
_symmetry.space_group_name_H-M   'P 1'
#
loop_
_entity.id
_entity.type
_entity.pdbx_description
1 polymer ?
#
loop_
_entity_poly.entity_id
_entity_poly.type
_entity_poly.pdbx_seq_one_letter_code
_entity_poly.pdbx_strand_id
1 'polypeptide(L)'
;MSIPRRGFRQISIKIASPDDILNRSHGEVTKPETINYRSFRPEKDGLFCEKIFGPIRDWECACGKYKRIRYKGIVCDRCGVEVTQKSVRRERMGHIMLAVPVVHIWFLRTLPSKISAILGMPTKDIERIVYYESYIVVQPGKTGLQQKDLLTEEQYLDVLEDLPKEELLLDDEDPNKFIALIGGEAIKELLKRVEPEKQYFELKEILKVETSQQKKTDLLKRLRVLDAFKNSAKGNLPNEPSWMVLDVIPVTPPDLRPLVPLEGGRFATSDLNDLYRRVIIRNNRLKRLIDIKAPEVILRNEKRMLQEAVDALFDNSRRSVRSESQRALKSLADTLKGKTGRFRQNLLGKRVDYSGRSVIVVGPELRIHECGLPKDMAVELFKPFIIRRLIERGHVKTVKSAKKMVERKTNEVWDILEKVIEGHPVMLNRAPTLHRLGIQAFQPRLIEGKAIQLHPLVCTAFNADFDGDQMAVHVPISYEAQLEAMLLMLAPHNIMHTQNGDTITVPSQDMVLGVYYLTKQRSGCIGEGKVFSSTDEVNIAYDQGKVELHSKIRVRHNGKMIDTTVGRVILNLIVPEELGYINELLTKNRLRQIIGNCFRSAGLAKTVEFLDELKDTGFFFATKGGLSVSIHDVVIPDLKRNIILNAQGKVDKIEEAYRNGVISSGERYNKIIDTWSTATNLVADKLYSEMQRDKQGFNTFWMMLDSKARGSKEQIRQLAGMRGLMAKPKKSLSGSTGELIENPIISNFKEGLSILEYFIATHGARKGLADTA
;
A
#
# COMPACT_ATOMS: atom_id res chain seq x y z
N MET A 1 18.81 -33.33 -0.68
CA MET A 1 19.89 -32.75 -1.49
C MET A 1 19.52 -31.29 -1.77
N SER A 2 20.19 -30.36 -1.13
CA SER A 2 20.03 -28.93 -1.40
C SER A 2 20.68 -28.61 -2.75
N ILE A 3 19.90 -28.13 -3.70
CA ILE A 3 20.43 -27.56 -4.93
C ILE A 3 21.37 -26.43 -4.54
N PRO A 4 22.65 -26.44 -4.93
CA PRO A 4 23.55 -25.35 -4.62
C PRO A 4 22.97 -24.07 -5.23
N ARG A 5 22.67 -23.10 -4.39
CA ARG A 5 22.28 -21.76 -4.83
C ARG A 5 23.47 -21.18 -5.60
N ARG A 6 23.46 -21.29 -6.92
CA ARG A 6 24.36 -20.53 -7.77
C ARG A 6 24.03 -19.05 -7.55
N GLY A 7 24.86 -18.38 -6.77
CA GLY A 7 24.78 -16.94 -6.63
C GLY A 7 25.01 -16.29 -7.99
N PHE A 8 24.10 -15.41 -8.40
CA PHE A 8 24.31 -14.56 -9.59
C PHE A 8 24.55 -13.13 -9.11
N ARG A 9 25.44 -12.43 -9.81
CA ARG A 9 25.76 -11.02 -9.53
C ARG A 9 24.89 -10.04 -10.31
N GLN A 10 24.35 -10.49 -11.45
CA GLN A 10 23.65 -9.63 -12.38
C GLN A 10 22.53 -10.41 -13.09
N ILE A 11 21.41 -9.75 -13.33
CA ILE A 11 20.29 -10.22 -14.17
C ILE A 11 20.17 -9.28 -15.36
N SER A 12 20.04 -9.83 -16.56
CA SER A 12 19.77 -9.08 -17.78
C SER A 12 18.44 -9.55 -18.41
N ILE A 13 17.75 -8.62 -19.05
CA ILE A 13 16.49 -8.88 -19.74
C ILE A 13 16.71 -8.57 -21.22
N LYS A 14 16.38 -9.54 -22.10
CA LYS A 14 16.41 -9.35 -23.56
C LYS A 14 15.05 -9.66 -24.19
N ILE A 15 14.86 -9.19 -25.43
CA ILE A 15 13.73 -9.63 -26.25
C ILE A 15 14.05 -11.07 -26.69
N ALA A 16 13.09 -11.99 -26.53
CA ALA A 16 13.26 -13.37 -26.96
C ALA A 16 13.17 -13.46 -28.48
N SER A 17 14.16 -14.11 -29.10
CA SER A 17 14.10 -14.48 -30.51
C SER A 17 13.07 -15.61 -30.73
N PRO A 18 12.56 -15.82 -31.94
CA PRO A 18 11.77 -16.99 -32.27
C PRO A 18 12.46 -18.31 -31.90
N ASP A 19 13.77 -18.39 -32.13
CA ASP A 19 14.60 -19.56 -31.80
C ASP A 19 14.71 -19.77 -30.28
N ASP A 20 14.86 -18.69 -29.50
CA ASP A 20 14.85 -18.78 -28.03
C ASP A 20 13.54 -19.36 -27.50
N ILE A 21 12.40 -19.00 -28.12
CA ILE A 21 11.08 -19.53 -27.72
C ILE A 21 10.98 -21.01 -28.08
N LEU A 22 11.39 -21.40 -29.27
CA LEU A 22 11.40 -22.79 -29.73
C LEU A 22 12.31 -23.66 -28.86
N ASN A 23 13.51 -23.20 -28.56
CA ASN A 23 14.48 -23.92 -27.72
C ASN A 23 13.99 -24.15 -26.27
N ARG A 24 13.17 -23.23 -25.74
CA ARG A 24 12.57 -23.38 -24.41
C ARG A 24 11.29 -24.20 -24.41
N SER A 25 10.69 -24.42 -25.57
CA SER A 25 9.42 -25.13 -25.71
C SER A 25 9.62 -26.64 -25.79
N HIS A 26 8.68 -27.37 -25.17
CA HIS A 26 8.63 -28.83 -25.21
C HIS A 26 7.68 -29.37 -26.28
N GLY A 27 7.03 -28.52 -27.08
CA GLY A 27 6.19 -28.91 -28.18
C GLY A 27 5.16 -27.84 -28.59
N GLU A 28 4.61 -28.04 -29.80
CA GLU A 28 3.58 -27.15 -30.37
C GLU A 28 2.19 -27.50 -29.84
N VAL A 29 1.41 -26.49 -29.48
CA VAL A 29 0.00 -26.62 -29.10
C VAL A 29 -0.84 -26.27 -30.30
N THR A 30 -1.44 -27.32 -30.91
CA THR A 30 -2.24 -27.20 -32.15
C THR A 30 -3.74 -27.18 -31.89
N LYS A 31 -4.20 -27.74 -30.77
CA LYS A 31 -5.63 -27.86 -30.46
C LYS A 31 -6.08 -26.87 -29.41
N PRO A 32 -7.26 -26.26 -29.56
CA PRO A 32 -7.81 -25.32 -28.59
C PRO A 32 -8.43 -25.98 -27.36
N GLU A 33 -8.63 -27.30 -27.38
CA GLU A 33 -9.24 -28.06 -26.30
C GLU A 33 -8.32 -28.15 -25.08
N THR A 34 -8.93 -28.10 -23.89
CA THR A 34 -8.22 -28.18 -22.61
C THR A 34 -8.24 -29.60 -22.06
N ILE A 35 -9.43 -30.13 -21.77
CA ILE A 35 -9.67 -31.46 -21.24
C ILE A 35 -10.84 -32.11 -21.99
N ASN A 36 -10.85 -33.44 -22.02
CA ASN A 36 -11.98 -34.18 -22.50
C ASN A 36 -13.10 -34.15 -21.44
N TYR A 37 -14.29 -33.69 -21.80
CA TYR A 37 -15.42 -33.49 -20.89
C TYR A 37 -15.97 -34.78 -20.27
N ARG A 38 -15.73 -35.96 -20.93
CA ARG A 38 -16.19 -37.28 -20.43
C ARG A 38 -15.19 -37.93 -19.48
N SER A 39 -13.89 -37.87 -19.83
CA SER A 39 -12.84 -38.55 -19.09
C SER A 39 -12.09 -37.63 -18.12
N PHE A 40 -12.31 -36.33 -18.20
CA PHE A 40 -11.58 -35.28 -17.46
C PHE A 40 -10.05 -35.33 -17.63
N ARG A 41 -9.57 -36.02 -18.67
CA ARG A 41 -8.15 -36.11 -19.00
C ARG A 41 -7.76 -35.00 -19.99
N PRO A 42 -6.53 -34.50 -19.95
CA PRO A 42 -6.04 -33.55 -20.94
C PRO A 42 -6.10 -34.10 -22.36
N GLU A 43 -6.55 -33.25 -23.27
CA GLU A 43 -6.52 -33.60 -24.70
C GLU A 43 -5.08 -33.59 -25.22
N LYS A 44 -4.79 -34.53 -26.16
CA LYS A 44 -3.49 -34.61 -26.82
C LYS A 44 -3.31 -33.39 -27.72
N ASP A 45 -2.12 -32.79 -27.67
CA ASP A 45 -1.74 -31.58 -28.40
C ASP A 45 -2.57 -30.32 -28.08
N GLY A 46 -3.35 -30.38 -26.98
CA GLY A 46 -4.12 -29.28 -26.43
C GLY A 46 -3.37 -28.46 -25.39
N LEU A 47 -4.06 -27.46 -24.81
CA LEU A 47 -3.50 -26.53 -23.84
C LEU A 47 -3.02 -27.15 -22.52
N PHE A 48 -3.46 -28.38 -22.19
CA PHE A 48 -3.04 -29.12 -21.00
C PHE A 48 -2.36 -30.47 -21.32
N CYS A 49 -1.92 -30.67 -22.55
CA CYS A 49 -1.33 -31.91 -23.03
C CYS A 49 -0.21 -32.44 -22.13
N GLU A 50 -0.31 -33.71 -21.74
CA GLU A 50 0.71 -34.36 -20.89
C GLU A 50 2.03 -34.60 -21.64
N LYS A 51 1.97 -34.80 -22.98
CA LYS A 51 3.18 -34.97 -23.81
C LYS A 51 4.05 -33.70 -23.81
N ILE A 52 3.41 -32.53 -23.91
CA ILE A 52 4.13 -31.22 -23.97
C ILE A 52 4.54 -30.76 -22.59
N PHE A 53 3.60 -30.76 -21.63
CA PHE A 53 3.80 -30.10 -20.32
C PHE A 53 4.17 -31.08 -19.20
N GLY A 54 4.11 -32.39 -19.43
CA GLY A 54 4.41 -33.40 -18.42
C GLY A 54 3.16 -34.08 -17.81
N PRO A 55 3.41 -35.15 -17.01
CA PRO A 55 2.34 -35.96 -16.45
C PRO A 55 1.55 -35.27 -15.34
N ILE A 56 0.29 -35.71 -15.12
CA ILE A 56 -0.56 -35.20 -14.01
C ILE A 56 -0.18 -35.86 -12.68
N ARG A 57 0.26 -37.14 -12.74
CA ARG A 57 0.67 -37.89 -11.54
C ARG A 57 2.15 -38.14 -11.54
N ASP A 58 2.74 -38.11 -10.33
CA ASP A 58 4.16 -38.38 -10.18
C ASP A 58 4.52 -39.79 -10.68
N TRP A 59 5.54 -39.85 -11.52
CA TRP A 59 6.13 -41.09 -12.01
C TRP A 59 5.13 -42.04 -12.74
N GLU A 60 4.13 -41.46 -13.42
CA GLU A 60 3.13 -42.23 -14.21
C GLU A 60 2.94 -41.58 -15.57
N CYS A 61 2.94 -42.38 -16.66
CA CYS A 61 2.60 -41.90 -17.99
C CYS A 61 1.07 -41.84 -18.19
N ALA A 62 0.57 -41.08 -19.18
CA ALA A 62 -0.86 -40.89 -19.43
C ALA A 62 -1.64 -42.18 -19.69
N CYS A 63 -1.03 -43.16 -20.38
CA CYS A 63 -1.68 -44.47 -20.68
C CYS A 63 -1.56 -45.46 -19.53
N GLY A 64 -0.78 -45.18 -18.47
CA GLY A 64 -0.57 -46.08 -17.33
C GLY A 64 0.36 -47.27 -17.56
N LYS A 65 1.02 -47.35 -18.74
CA LYS A 65 2.00 -48.43 -19.05
C LYS A 65 3.18 -48.41 -18.11
N TYR A 66 3.75 -47.22 -17.87
CA TYR A 66 4.87 -47.03 -16.97
C TYR A 66 4.40 -46.34 -15.71
N LYS A 67 4.61 -46.97 -14.55
CA LYS A 67 4.26 -46.47 -13.22
C LYS A 67 5.45 -46.70 -12.27
N ARG A 68 5.66 -45.77 -11.32
CA ARG A 68 6.66 -45.76 -10.28
C ARG A 68 8.02 -45.19 -10.74
N ILE A 69 8.81 -44.79 -9.76
CA ILE A 69 10.10 -44.09 -9.90
C ILE A 69 11.16 -44.84 -10.70
N ARG A 70 11.08 -46.19 -10.77
CA ARG A 70 12.04 -47.04 -11.52
C ARG A 70 12.08 -46.71 -13.02
N TYR A 71 11.03 -46.11 -13.56
CA TYR A 71 10.93 -45.73 -14.96
C TYR A 71 11.21 -44.24 -15.19
N LYS A 72 11.87 -43.54 -14.26
CA LYS A 72 12.21 -42.13 -14.33
C LYS A 72 12.93 -41.80 -15.63
N GLY A 73 12.46 -40.77 -16.36
CA GLY A 73 13.07 -40.25 -17.57
C GLY A 73 12.77 -41.03 -18.85
N ILE A 74 12.01 -42.14 -18.77
CA ILE A 74 11.61 -42.91 -19.95
C ILE A 74 10.42 -42.19 -20.63
N VAL A 75 10.54 -41.95 -21.91
CA VAL A 75 9.41 -41.50 -22.75
C VAL A 75 8.59 -42.68 -23.18
N CYS A 76 7.29 -42.68 -22.87
CA CYS A 76 6.41 -43.79 -23.21
C CYS A 76 6.19 -43.88 -24.73
N ASP A 77 6.51 -45.02 -25.32
CA ASP A 77 6.33 -45.34 -26.75
C ASP A 77 4.87 -45.25 -27.20
N ARG A 78 3.90 -45.52 -26.30
CA ARG A 78 2.48 -45.51 -26.62
C ARG A 78 1.85 -44.11 -26.54
N CYS A 79 2.13 -43.34 -25.51
CA CYS A 79 1.49 -42.01 -25.29
C CYS A 79 2.45 -40.84 -25.46
N GLY A 80 3.76 -41.07 -25.58
CA GLY A 80 4.76 -40.04 -25.76
C GLY A 80 5.03 -39.19 -24.51
N VAL A 81 4.47 -39.56 -23.34
CA VAL A 81 4.64 -38.83 -22.09
C VAL A 81 5.89 -39.31 -21.38
N GLU A 82 6.73 -38.41 -20.97
CA GLU A 82 7.91 -38.68 -20.16
C GLU A 82 7.52 -38.95 -18.70
N VAL A 83 8.11 -40.00 -18.10
CA VAL A 83 7.85 -40.39 -16.70
C VAL A 83 8.69 -39.52 -15.77
N THR A 84 8.08 -38.43 -15.28
CA THR A 84 8.71 -37.44 -14.40
C THR A 84 7.75 -37.06 -13.26
N GLN A 85 8.17 -36.15 -12.42
CA GLN A 85 7.30 -35.56 -11.38
C GLN A 85 6.30 -34.59 -12.02
N LYS A 86 5.10 -34.49 -11.44
CA LYS A 86 4.08 -33.52 -11.90
C LYS A 86 4.52 -32.05 -11.76
N SER A 87 5.51 -31.75 -10.91
CA SER A 87 6.06 -30.41 -10.71
C SER A 87 6.59 -29.77 -11.99
N VAL A 88 6.99 -30.58 -12.98
CA VAL A 88 7.44 -30.07 -14.29
C VAL A 88 6.33 -29.35 -15.06
N ARG A 89 5.05 -29.59 -14.75
CA ARG A 89 3.91 -28.86 -15.32
C ARG A 89 3.86 -27.38 -14.92
N ARG A 90 4.64 -26.98 -13.92
CA ARG A 90 4.84 -25.57 -13.53
C ARG A 90 5.98 -24.92 -14.30
N GLU A 91 6.87 -25.69 -14.91
CA GLU A 91 8.11 -25.20 -15.51
C GLU A 91 8.10 -25.28 -17.04
N ARG A 92 7.52 -26.38 -17.61
CA ARG A 92 7.55 -26.63 -19.05
C ARG A 92 6.66 -25.68 -19.81
N MET A 93 7.23 -25.04 -20.82
CA MET A 93 6.55 -24.17 -21.77
C MET A 93 6.24 -24.93 -23.08
N GLY A 94 5.15 -24.51 -23.73
CA GLY A 94 4.85 -24.89 -25.12
C GLY A 94 4.94 -23.66 -26.03
N HIS A 95 4.61 -23.84 -27.31
CA HIS A 95 4.53 -22.77 -28.26
C HIS A 95 3.38 -22.92 -29.23
N ILE A 96 3.01 -21.85 -29.89
CA ILE A 96 2.03 -21.81 -31.00
C ILE A 96 2.74 -21.16 -32.20
N MET A 97 2.82 -21.90 -33.32
CA MET A 97 3.34 -21.34 -34.59
C MET A 97 2.23 -20.54 -35.27
N LEU A 98 2.48 -19.25 -35.46
CA LEU A 98 1.54 -18.38 -36.16
C LEU A 98 1.61 -18.60 -37.66
N ALA A 99 0.44 -18.52 -38.33
CA ALA A 99 0.33 -18.59 -39.77
C ALA A 99 0.92 -17.35 -40.49
N VAL A 100 0.86 -16.20 -39.79
CA VAL A 100 1.33 -14.89 -40.28
C VAL A 100 1.97 -14.16 -39.14
N PRO A 101 3.08 -13.42 -39.38
CA PRO A 101 3.70 -12.58 -38.34
C PRO A 101 2.73 -11.57 -37.73
N VAL A 102 2.76 -11.41 -36.42
CA VAL A 102 1.88 -10.53 -35.65
C VAL A 102 2.69 -9.53 -34.84
N VAL A 103 2.36 -8.25 -34.90
CA VAL A 103 3.06 -7.20 -34.18
C VAL A 103 2.75 -7.26 -32.68
N HIS A 104 3.77 -7.23 -31.84
CA HIS A 104 3.60 -7.24 -30.39
C HIS A 104 3.06 -5.92 -29.88
N ILE A 105 1.89 -5.93 -29.26
CA ILE A 105 1.16 -4.73 -28.83
C ILE A 105 1.93 -3.85 -27.83
N TRP A 106 2.79 -4.42 -26.99
CA TRP A 106 3.59 -3.63 -26.05
C TRP A 106 4.56 -2.69 -26.75
N PHE A 107 5.16 -3.11 -27.86
CA PHE A 107 6.08 -2.26 -28.64
C PHE A 107 5.36 -1.28 -29.58
N LEU A 108 4.08 -1.57 -29.92
CA LEU A 108 3.25 -0.71 -30.75
C LEU A 108 2.59 0.41 -29.94
N ARG A 109 1.92 0.06 -28.83
CA ARG A 109 0.99 0.98 -28.14
C ARG A 109 1.51 1.58 -26.83
N THR A 110 2.66 1.19 -26.31
CA THR A 110 3.27 1.89 -25.18
C THR A 110 3.79 3.25 -25.61
N LEU A 111 3.55 4.29 -24.81
CA LEU A 111 4.03 5.64 -25.09
C LEU A 111 5.42 5.88 -24.48
N PRO A 112 6.43 6.29 -25.23
CA PRO A 112 6.49 6.38 -26.70
C PRO A 112 6.58 5.00 -27.37
N SER A 113 5.88 4.81 -28.52
CA SER A 113 5.95 3.56 -29.28
C SER A 113 7.37 3.25 -29.74
N LYS A 114 7.84 2.05 -29.45
CA LYS A 114 9.22 1.64 -29.82
C LYS A 114 9.36 1.42 -31.32
N ILE A 115 8.34 0.84 -31.94
CA ILE A 115 8.29 0.61 -33.40
C ILE A 115 8.24 1.97 -34.12
N SER A 116 7.41 2.91 -33.66
CA SER A 116 7.34 4.27 -34.19
C SER A 116 8.70 4.99 -34.11
N ALA A 117 9.39 4.85 -32.96
CA ALA A 117 10.70 5.47 -32.75
C ALA A 117 11.79 4.93 -33.71
N ILE A 118 11.78 3.63 -34.02
CA ILE A 118 12.74 2.99 -34.92
C ILE A 118 12.40 3.33 -36.37
N LEU A 119 11.16 3.11 -36.80
CA LEU A 119 10.75 3.36 -38.19
C LEU A 119 10.68 4.84 -38.54
N GLY A 120 10.54 5.74 -37.56
CA GLY A 120 10.41 7.17 -37.76
C GLY A 120 9.06 7.59 -38.32
N MET A 121 8.03 6.80 -38.09
CA MET A 121 6.66 7.03 -38.57
C MET A 121 5.72 7.37 -37.43
N PRO A 122 4.63 8.14 -37.67
CA PRO A 122 3.58 8.36 -36.66
C PRO A 122 2.92 7.06 -36.21
N THR A 123 2.61 6.93 -34.93
CA THR A 123 1.98 5.71 -34.38
C THR A 123 0.63 5.40 -35.06
N LYS A 124 -0.13 6.44 -35.45
CA LYS A 124 -1.40 6.32 -36.17
C LYS A 124 -1.25 5.58 -37.51
N ASP A 125 -0.20 5.92 -38.27
CA ASP A 125 0.04 5.33 -39.57
C ASP A 125 0.48 3.87 -39.43
N ILE A 126 1.31 3.57 -38.44
CA ILE A 126 1.68 2.19 -38.11
C ILE A 126 0.45 1.37 -37.69
N GLU A 127 -0.45 1.96 -36.90
CA GLU A 127 -1.71 1.29 -36.52
C GLU A 127 -2.56 0.93 -37.75
N ARG A 128 -2.70 1.85 -38.73
CA ARG A 128 -3.42 1.56 -40.00
C ARG A 128 -2.81 0.37 -40.74
N ILE A 129 -1.48 0.28 -40.80
CA ILE A 129 -0.81 -0.82 -41.45
C ILE A 129 -1.07 -2.12 -40.68
N VAL A 130 -0.83 -2.14 -39.39
CA VAL A 130 -0.94 -3.33 -38.51
C VAL A 130 -2.36 -3.91 -38.49
N TYR A 131 -3.38 -3.05 -38.52
CA TYR A 131 -4.79 -3.48 -38.53
C TYR A 131 -5.39 -3.61 -39.94
N TYR A 132 -4.53 -3.69 -40.97
CA TYR A 132 -4.90 -4.01 -42.33
C TYR A 132 -5.82 -2.98 -43.01
N GLU A 133 -5.62 -1.68 -42.69
CA GLU A 133 -6.35 -0.57 -43.32
C GLU A 133 -5.61 0.04 -44.53
N SER A 134 -4.27 0.04 -44.51
CA SER A 134 -3.44 0.65 -45.54
C SER A 134 -2.20 -0.19 -45.84
N TYR A 135 -1.79 -0.21 -47.13
CA TYR A 135 -0.54 -0.79 -47.57
C TYR A 135 0.62 0.19 -47.32
N ILE A 136 1.83 -0.31 -47.14
CA ILE A 136 3.04 0.50 -47.05
C ILE A 136 4.07 0.04 -48.09
N VAL A 137 4.68 1.01 -48.73
CA VAL A 137 5.78 0.78 -49.70
C VAL A 137 7.05 0.41 -48.93
N VAL A 138 7.47 -0.83 -49.03
CA VAL A 138 8.74 -1.34 -48.46
C VAL A 138 9.88 -1.03 -49.40
N GLN A 139 9.64 -1.20 -50.73
CA GLN A 139 10.61 -1.00 -51.76
C GLN A 139 9.90 -0.33 -52.96
N PRO A 140 10.35 0.86 -53.37
CA PRO A 140 9.63 1.64 -54.38
C PRO A 140 9.88 1.13 -55.82
N GLY A 141 10.92 0.37 -56.07
CA GLY A 141 11.28 -0.03 -57.43
C GLY A 141 11.47 1.14 -58.36
N LYS A 142 10.91 1.05 -59.59
CA LYS A 142 10.92 2.12 -60.58
C LYS A 142 9.69 3.01 -60.53
N THR A 143 8.81 2.82 -59.57
CA THR A 143 7.63 3.68 -59.35
C THR A 143 8.06 5.04 -58.79
N GLY A 144 7.34 6.10 -59.09
CA GLY A 144 7.65 7.43 -58.55
C GLY A 144 7.34 7.62 -57.03
N LEU A 145 7.07 6.55 -56.32
CA LEU A 145 6.73 6.52 -54.89
C LEU A 145 7.99 6.54 -54.03
N GLN A 146 7.85 6.97 -52.76
CA GLN A 146 8.92 6.93 -51.80
C GLN A 146 8.77 5.72 -50.83
N GLN A 147 9.88 5.28 -50.26
CA GLN A 147 9.85 4.27 -49.23
C GLN A 147 9.05 4.79 -48.01
N LYS A 148 8.15 3.96 -47.46
CA LYS A 148 7.23 4.27 -46.36
C LYS A 148 6.00 5.09 -46.75
N ASP A 149 5.74 5.30 -48.01
CA ASP A 149 4.44 5.88 -48.43
C ASP A 149 3.30 4.91 -48.12
N LEU A 150 2.18 5.51 -47.70
CA LEU A 150 0.95 4.74 -47.42
C LEU A 150 0.04 4.76 -48.62
N LEU A 151 -0.42 3.60 -49.06
CA LEU A 151 -1.32 3.42 -50.18
C LEU A 151 -2.66 2.89 -49.68
N THR A 152 -3.76 3.41 -50.22
CA THR A 152 -5.07 2.77 -50.14
C THR A 152 -5.11 1.53 -51.02
N GLU A 153 -6.12 0.70 -50.87
CA GLU A 153 -6.28 -0.52 -51.67
C GLU A 153 -6.43 -0.16 -53.16
N GLU A 154 -7.20 0.89 -53.49
CA GLU A 154 -7.36 1.40 -54.85
C GLU A 154 -6.02 1.85 -55.47
N GLN A 155 -5.29 2.68 -54.77
CA GLN A 155 -3.97 3.16 -55.22
C GLN A 155 -2.96 2.02 -55.39
N TYR A 156 -3.03 0.97 -54.52
CA TYR A 156 -2.16 -0.20 -54.64
C TYR A 156 -2.49 -0.99 -55.92
N LEU A 157 -3.76 -1.18 -56.25
CA LEU A 157 -4.20 -1.88 -57.46
C LEU A 157 -3.83 -1.08 -58.71
N ASP A 158 -4.05 0.24 -58.71
CA ASP A 158 -3.67 1.13 -59.82
C ASP A 158 -2.17 1.00 -60.12
N VAL A 159 -1.30 1.06 -59.08
CA VAL A 159 0.14 0.89 -59.26
C VAL A 159 0.52 -0.50 -59.79
N LEU A 160 -0.20 -1.56 -59.39
CA LEU A 160 0.05 -2.90 -59.91
C LEU A 160 -0.36 -3.07 -61.38
N GLU A 161 -1.42 -2.36 -61.83
CA GLU A 161 -1.89 -2.39 -63.21
C GLU A 161 -0.91 -1.62 -64.13
N ASP A 162 -0.31 -0.55 -63.60
CA ASP A 162 0.65 0.30 -64.35
C ASP A 162 2.05 -0.33 -64.50
N LEU A 163 2.38 -1.33 -63.67
CA LEU A 163 3.68 -2.00 -63.66
C LEU A 163 3.86 -3.04 -64.78
N PRO A 164 4.97 -3.06 -65.51
CA PRO A 164 5.30 -4.12 -66.46
C PRO A 164 5.32 -5.50 -65.81
N LYS A 165 4.74 -6.48 -66.47
CA LYS A 165 4.69 -7.88 -65.94
C LYS A 165 6.07 -8.49 -65.70
N GLU A 166 7.10 -8.01 -66.38
CA GLU A 166 8.50 -8.42 -66.20
C GLU A 166 9.05 -8.00 -64.84
N GLU A 167 8.65 -6.87 -64.29
CA GLU A 167 9.10 -6.35 -62.98
C GLU A 167 8.42 -7.08 -61.81
N LEU A 168 7.23 -7.62 -61.98
CA LEU A 168 6.54 -8.42 -60.98
C LEU A 168 7.19 -9.80 -60.78
N LEU A 169 7.96 -10.30 -61.75
CA LEU A 169 8.63 -11.60 -61.72
C LEU A 169 10.08 -11.54 -61.16
N LEU A 170 10.60 -10.35 -60.83
CA LEU A 170 11.91 -10.19 -60.23
C LEU A 170 11.95 -10.83 -58.84
N ASP A 171 13.16 -11.25 -58.42
CA ASP A 171 13.39 -11.75 -57.08
C ASP A 171 13.14 -10.66 -56.00
N ASP A 172 12.69 -11.05 -54.82
CA ASP A 172 12.38 -10.13 -53.71
C ASP A 172 13.60 -9.34 -53.20
N GLU A 173 14.81 -9.78 -53.53
CA GLU A 173 16.08 -9.11 -53.22
C GLU A 173 16.49 -8.06 -54.26
N ASP A 174 15.87 -8.04 -55.46
CA ASP A 174 16.22 -7.08 -56.54
C ASP A 174 15.72 -5.67 -56.16
N PRO A 175 16.59 -4.65 -56.10
CA PRO A 175 16.24 -3.27 -55.80
C PRO A 175 15.18 -2.66 -56.70
N ASN A 176 15.00 -3.18 -57.92
CA ASN A 176 14.06 -2.65 -58.92
C ASN A 176 12.64 -3.20 -58.77
N LYS A 177 12.44 -4.23 -57.92
CA LYS A 177 11.11 -4.78 -57.69
C LYS A 177 10.30 -3.86 -56.82
N PHE A 178 9.04 -3.61 -57.22
CA PHE A 178 8.07 -2.92 -56.35
C PHE A 178 7.53 -3.91 -55.30
N ILE A 179 7.65 -3.55 -53.99
CA ILE A 179 7.15 -4.33 -52.89
C ILE A 179 6.34 -3.41 -51.98
N ALA A 180 5.04 -3.61 -51.93
CA ALA A 180 4.18 -3.02 -50.93
C ALA A 180 3.47 -4.12 -50.12
N LEU A 181 3.50 -4.03 -48.82
CA LEU A 181 2.97 -5.04 -47.92
C LEU A 181 1.99 -4.42 -46.93
N ILE A 182 1.21 -5.26 -46.25
CA ILE A 182 0.24 -4.86 -45.24
C ILE A 182 0.35 -5.75 -43.99
N GLY A 183 -0.01 -5.20 -42.83
CA GLY A 183 -0.05 -5.97 -41.58
C GLY A 183 1.30 -6.19 -40.91
N GLY A 184 1.39 -7.27 -40.12
CA GLY A 184 2.62 -7.64 -39.40
C GLY A 184 3.80 -7.97 -40.30
N GLU A 185 3.54 -8.53 -41.48
CA GLU A 185 4.55 -8.85 -42.49
C GLU A 185 5.29 -7.60 -42.96
N ALA A 186 4.56 -6.54 -43.23
CA ALA A 186 5.12 -5.23 -43.64
C ALA A 186 6.04 -4.65 -42.57
N ILE A 187 5.58 -4.65 -41.33
CA ILE A 187 6.38 -4.11 -40.21
C ILE A 187 7.63 -4.95 -39.95
N LYS A 188 7.52 -6.28 -40.08
CA LYS A 188 8.65 -7.19 -39.89
C LYS A 188 9.73 -6.92 -40.95
N GLU A 189 9.33 -6.80 -42.22
CA GLU A 189 10.24 -6.57 -43.31
C GLU A 189 10.91 -5.18 -43.22
N LEU A 190 10.16 -4.15 -42.85
CA LEU A 190 10.72 -2.83 -42.60
C LEU A 190 11.74 -2.87 -41.44
N LEU A 191 11.45 -3.56 -40.34
CA LEU A 191 12.33 -3.66 -39.18
C LEU A 191 13.61 -4.45 -39.48
N LYS A 192 13.57 -5.46 -40.36
CA LYS A 192 14.77 -6.21 -40.81
C LYS A 192 15.72 -5.30 -41.58
N ARG A 193 15.18 -4.38 -42.40
CA ARG A 193 15.98 -3.45 -43.24
C ARG A 193 16.52 -2.27 -42.46
N VAL A 194 16.18 -2.10 -41.19
CA VAL A 194 16.69 -1.04 -40.30
C VAL A 194 18.09 -1.43 -39.77
N GLU A 195 19.06 -0.57 -40.00
CA GLU A 195 20.38 -0.65 -39.38
C GLU A 195 20.45 0.36 -38.21
N PRO A 196 20.33 -0.08 -36.93
CA PRO A 196 20.24 0.83 -35.81
C PRO A 196 21.49 1.71 -35.63
N GLU A 197 22.67 1.22 -35.99
CA GLU A 197 23.92 1.99 -35.87
C GLU A 197 23.96 3.18 -36.86
N LYS A 198 23.67 2.94 -38.15
CA LYS A 198 23.65 4.00 -39.15
C LYS A 198 22.62 5.08 -38.81
N GLN A 199 21.37 4.66 -38.52
CA GLN A 199 20.30 5.61 -38.14
C GLN A 199 20.67 6.39 -36.88
N TYR A 200 21.35 5.80 -35.92
CA TYR A 200 21.78 6.52 -34.72
C TYR A 200 22.73 7.66 -35.04
N PHE A 201 23.70 7.45 -35.89
CA PHE A 201 24.66 8.49 -36.29
C PHE A 201 24.00 9.57 -37.12
N GLU A 202 23.17 9.22 -38.10
CA GLU A 202 22.38 10.19 -38.91
C GLU A 202 21.53 11.11 -38.06
N LEU A 203 20.75 10.52 -37.13
CA LEU A 203 19.87 11.31 -36.24
C LEU A 203 20.68 12.17 -35.26
N LYS A 204 21.88 11.76 -34.88
CA LYS A 204 22.77 12.55 -34.05
C LYS A 204 23.30 13.79 -34.76
N GLU A 205 23.58 13.69 -36.05
CA GLU A 205 23.95 14.84 -36.89
C GLU A 205 22.75 15.79 -37.09
N ILE A 206 21.58 15.27 -37.41
CA ILE A 206 20.34 16.04 -37.51
C ILE A 206 20.05 16.81 -36.22
N LEU A 207 20.27 16.18 -35.06
CA LEU A 207 20.04 16.81 -33.75
C LEU A 207 20.92 18.04 -33.53
N LYS A 208 22.14 18.07 -34.09
CA LYS A 208 23.05 19.22 -33.97
C LYS A 208 22.55 20.44 -34.71
N VAL A 209 21.87 20.24 -35.85
CA VAL A 209 21.39 21.30 -36.74
C VAL A 209 19.96 21.77 -36.42
N GLU A 210 19.14 20.91 -35.83
CA GLU A 210 17.73 21.22 -35.53
C GLU A 210 17.62 22.36 -34.52
N THR A 211 16.71 23.31 -34.76
CA THR A 211 16.49 24.48 -33.89
C THR A 211 15.23 24.35 -33.02
N SER A 212 14.22 23.61 -33.50
CA SER A 212 12.96 23.43 -32.79
C SER A 212 13.08 22.56 -31.52
N GLN A 213 12.72 23.11 -30.38
CA GLN A 213 12.77 22.40 -29.09
C GLN A 213 11.90 21.13 -29.04
N GLN A 214 10.72 21.18 -29.68
CA GLN A 214 9.82 20.03 -29.74
C GLN A 214 10.39 18.90 -30.57
N LYS A 215 10.92 19.21 -31.79
CA LYS A 215 11.58 18.23 -32.64
C LYS A 215 12.84 17.64 -31.97
N LYS A 216 13.65 18.46 -31.26
CA LYS A 216 14.79 17.98 -30.45
C LYS A 216 14.37 16.93 -29.42
N THR A 217 13.27 17.19 -28.71
CA THR A 217 12.75 16.25 -27.69
C THR A 217 12.34 14.91 -28.32
N ASP A 218 11.71 14.93 -29.47
CA ASP A 218 11.28 13.71 -30.15
C ASP A 218 12.46 12.96 -30.77
N LEU A 219 13.43 13.67 -31.34
CA LEU A 219 14.70 13.07 -31.80
C LEU A 219 15.48 12.41 -30.63
N LEU A 220 15.53 13.03 -29.46
CA LEU A 220 16.15 12.45 -28.28
C LEU A 220 15.44 11.18 -27.82
N LYS A 221 14.10 11.11 -27.88
CA LYS A 221 13.34 9.88 -27.58
C LYS A 221 13.70 8.75 -28.55
N ARG A 222 13.79 9.07 -29.86
CA ARG A 222 14.22 8.11 -30.89
C ARG A 222 15.64 7.63 -30.69
N LEU A 223 16.57 8.54 -30.45
CA LEU A 223 17.97 8.23 -30.19
C LEU A 223 18.16 7.29 -28.99
N ARG A 224 17.40 7.47 -27.89
CA ARG A 224 17.44 6.56 -26.74
C ARG A 224 17.07 5.13 -27.10
N VAL A 225 16.07 4.93 -27.97
CA VAL A 225 15.67 3.59 -28.39
C VAL A 225 16.71 2.96 -29.30
N LEU A 226 17.24 3.71 -30.28
CA LEU A 226 18.30 3.23 -31.18
C LEU A 226 19.61 2.96 -30.45
N ASP A 227 19.97 3.79 -29.47
CA ASP A 227 21.16 3.57 -28.62
C ASP A 227 21.04 2.28 -27.82
N ALA A 228 19.83 1.96 -27.30
CA ALA A 228 19.60 0.69 -26.61
C ALA A 228 19.81 -0.52 -27.51
N PHE A 229 19.34 -0.49 -28.77
CA PHE A 229 19.58 -1.56 -29.74
C PHE A 229 21.06 -1.65 -30.16
N LYS A 230 21.70 -0.52 -30.44
CA LYS A 230 23.13 -0.43 -30.76
C LYS A 230 24.02 -1.01 -29.64
N ASN A 231 23.74 -0.62 -28.39
CA ASN A 231 24.52 -1.09 -27.25
C ASN A 231 24.25 -2.58 -26.96
N SER A 232 23.04 -3.08 -27.21
CA SER A 232 22.75 -4.51 -27.07
C SER A 232 23.49 -5.36 -28.14
N ALA A 233 23.65 -4.86 -29.36
CA ALA A 233 24.36 -5.55 -30.41
C ALA A 233 25.86 -5.75 -30.07
N LYS A 234 26.45 -4.82 -29.32
CA LYS A 234 27.85 -4.90 -28.85
C LYS A 234 28.02 -5.76 -27.58
N GLY A 235 26.95 -6.12 -26.91
CA GLY A 235 26.96 -6.92 -25.70
C GLY A 235 26.78 -8.42 -25.95
N ASN A 236 26.84 -9.21 -24.87
CA ASN A 236 26.64 -10.66 -24.91
C ASN A 236 25.18 -11.09 -25.20
N LEU A 237 24.26 -10.16 -25.33
CA LEU A 237 22.81 -10.39 -25.49
C LEU A 237 22.28 -9.49 -26.63
N PRO A 238 22.50 -9.85 -27.91
CA PRO A 238 21.99 -9.06 -29.02
C PRO A 238 20.47 -9.02 -29.03
N ASN A 239 19.89 -7.85 -29.34
CA ASN A 239 18.48 -7.67 -29.61
C ASN A 239 18.32 -7.14 -31.04
N GLU A 240 17.49 -7.81 -31.82
CA GLU A 240 17.14 -7.35 -33.17
C GLU A 240 15.79 -6.65 -33.17
N PRO A 241 15.62 -5.54 -33.92
CA PRO A 241 14.34 -4.88 -34.02
C PRO A 241 13.23 -5.77 -34.59
N SER A 242 13.57 -6.73 -35.47
CA SER A 242 12.63 -7.68 -36.07
C SER A 242 11.89 -8.55 -35.03
N TRP A 243 12.51 -8.81 -33.86
CA TRP A 243 11.89 -9.62 -32.80
C TRP A 243 10.72 -8.94 -32.07
N MET A 244 10.45 -7.66 -32.39
CA MET A 244 9.22 -6.99 -31.91
C MET A 244 7.96 -7.46 -32.66
N VAL A 245 8.14 -8.26 -33.72
CA VAL A 245 7.08 -8.93 -34.45
C VAL A 245 7.18 -10.43 -34.15
N LEU A 246 6.06 -11.04 -33.76
CA LEU A 246 5.99 -12.42 -33.28
C LEU A 246 5.68 -13.39 -34.43
N ASP A 247 6.51 -14.39 -34.60
CA ASP A 247 6.22 -15.58 -35.44
C ASP A 247 5.72 -16.75 -34.59
N VAL A 248 6.19 -16.78 -33.33
CA VAL A 248 5.91 -17.85 -32.36
C VAL A 248 5.42 -17.25 -31.07
N ILE A 249 4.30 -17.75 -30.55
CA ILE A 249 3.79 -17.34 -29.24
C ILE A 249 4.15 -18.38 -28.19
N PRO A 250 4.79 -18.00 -27.08
CA PRO A 250 5.04 -18.91 -25.97
C PRO A 250 3.75 -19.21 -25.20
N VAL A 251 3.53 -20.48 -24.89
CA VAL A 251 2.41 -20.93 -24.05
C VAL A 251 2.91 -21.20 -22.65
N THR A 252 2.38 -20.47 -21.68
CA THR A 252 2.76 -20.60 -20.27
C THR A 252 2.41 -21.98 -19.71
N PRO A 253 3.17 -22.48 -18.69
CA PRO A 253 2.89 -23.77 -18.07
C PRO A 253 1.45 -23.89 -17.53
N PRO A 254 0.83 -25.08 -17.58
CA PRO A 254 -0.56 -25.30 -17.15
C PRO A 254 -0.85 -24.92 -15.70
N ASP A 255 0.09 -25.14 -14.79
CA ASP A 255 -0.08 -24.85 -13.36
C ASP A 255 -0.10 -23.34 -13.06
N LEU A 256 0.37 -22.48 -13.98
CA LEU A 256 0.26 -21.02 -13.88
C LEU A 256 -1.09 -20.49 -14.41
N ARG A 257 -1.86 -21.36 -15.12
CA ARG A 257 -3.21 -21.07 -15.64
C ARG A 257 -4.17 -22.25 -15.35
N PRO A 258 -4.38 -22.57 -14.07
CA PRO A 258 -5.02 -23.81 -13.67
C PRO A 258 -6.47 -23.90 -14.12
N LEU A 259 -6.93 -25.14 -14.28
CA LEU A 259 -8.31 -25.54 -14.46
C LEU A 259 -8.70 -26.39 -13.24
N VAL A 260 -9.62 -25.90 -12.41
CA VAL A 260 -9.99 -26.53 -11.14
C VAL A 260 -11.43 -27.01 -11.20
N PRO A 261 -11.70 -28.29 -10.92
CA PRO A 261 -13.06 -28.80 -10.84
C PRO A 261 -13.77 -28.25 -9.61
N LEU A 262 -15.00 -27.80 -9.79
CA LEU A 262 -15.91 -27.35 -8.73
C LEU A 262 -16.99 -28.42 -8.50
N GLU A 263 -17.68 -28.34 -7.37
CA GLU A 263 -18.85 -29.18 -7.10
C GLU A 263 -19.93 -28.97 -8.17
N GLY A 264 -20.59 -30.09 -8.59
CA GLY A 264 -21.59 -30.06 -9.63
C GLY A 264 -21.05 -30.16 -11.06
N GLY A 265 -19.81 -30.68 -11.27
CA GLY A 265 -19.23 -30.93 -12.61
C GLY A 265 -18.84 -29.70 -13.40
N ARG A 266 -18.81 -28.50 -12.75
CA ARG A 266 -18.34 -27.25 -13.34
C ARG A 266 -16.84 -27.08 -13.12
N PHE A 267 -16.20 -26.29 -13.98
CA PHE A 267 -14.78 -25.97 -13.87
C PHE A 267 -14.57 -24.46 -13.71
N ALA A 268 -13.70 -24.08 -12.80
CA ALA A 268 -13.12 -22.76 -12.75
C ALA A 268 -11.82 -22.75 -13.56
N THR A 269 -11.71 -21.82 -14.48
CA THR A 269 -10.54 -21.69 -15.36
C THR A 269 -9.95 -20.30 -15.28
N SER A 270 -8.64 -20.20 -15.50
CA SER A 270 -7.98 -18.91 -15.71
C SER A 270 -8.42 -18.29 -17.03
N ASP A 271 -8.63 -16.97 -17.06
CA ASP A 271 -8.99 -16.21 -18.27
C ASP A 271 -7.97 -16.39 -19.40
N LEU A 272 -6.71 -16.67 -19.07
CA LEU A 272 -5.64 -16.94 -20.03
C LEU A 272 -5.94 -18.14 -20.93
N ASN A 273 -6.61 -19.17 -20.42
CA ASN A 273 -6.98 -20.34 -21.23
C ASN A 273 -7.95 -19.96 -22.34
N ASP A 274 -8.91 -19.09 -22.08
CA ASP A 274 -9.85 -18.61 -23.09
C ASP A 274 -9.16 -17.72 -24.13
N LEU A 275 -8.22 -16.90 -23.71
CA LEU A 275 -7.44 -16.05 -24.61
C LEU A 275 -6.54 -16.90 -25.53
N TYR A 276 -5.80 -17.89 -25.00
CA TYR A 276 -5.04 -18.83 -25.80
C TYR A 276 -5.92 -19.64 -26.76
N ARG A 277 -7.08 -20.09 -26.30
CA ARG A 277 -8.05 -20.82 -27.14
C ARG A 277 -8.50 -19.97 -28.32
N ARG A 278 -8.80 -18.69 -28.11
CA ARG A 278 -9.17 -17.78 -29.21
C ARG A 278 -8.04 -17.63 -30.22
N VAL A 279 -6.81 -17.47 -29.78
CA VAL A 279 -5.64 -17.38 -30.65
C VAL A 279 -5.50 -18.64 -31.49
N ILE A 280 -5.57 -19.84 -30.88
CA ILE A 280 -5.43 -21.13 -31.61
C ILE A 280 -6.56 -21.33 -32.63
N ILE A 281 -7.81 -21.02 -32.26
CA ILE A 281 -8.96 -21.15 -33.17
C ILE A 281 -8.78 -20.22 -34.40
N ARG A 282 -8.41 -18.95 -34.19
CA ARG A 282 -8.18 -17.99 -35.26
C ARG A 282 -7.01 -18.42 -36.15
N ASN A 283 -5.90 -18.81 -35.54
CA ASN A 283 -4.73 -19.28 -36.25
C ASN A 283 -5.02 -20.54 -37.12
N ASN A 284 -5.70 -21.54 -36.58
CA ASN A 284 -6.05 -22.74 -37.30
C ASN A 284 -7.04 -22.46 -38.44
N ARG A 285 -7.98 -21.53 -38.21
CA ARG A 285 -8.91 -21.09 -39.27
C ARG A 285 -8.15 -20.37 -40.39
N LEU A 286 -7.23 -19.51 -40.08
CA LEU A 286 -6.40 -18.80 -41.05
C LEU A 286 -5.52 -19.77 -41.85
N LYS A 287 -4.86 -20.75 -41.18
CA LYS A 287 -4.07 -21.81 -41.88
C LYS A 287 -4.92 -22.50 -42.92
N ARG A 288 -6.15 -22.96 -42.56
CA ARG A 288 -7.06 -23.60 -43.49
C ARG A 288 -7.47 -22.70 -44.66
N LEU A 289 -7.74 -21.43 -44.41
CA LEU A 289 -8.12 -20.49 -45.48
C LEU A 289 -6.96 -20.20 -46.46
N ILE A 290 -5.74 -20.18 -45.98
CA ILE A 290 -4.53 -20.07 -46.81
C ILE A 290 -4.38 -21.33 -47.67
N ASP A 291 -4.55 -22.53 -47.09
CA ASP A 291 -4.47 -23.82 -47.82
C ASP A 291 -5.50 -23.94 -48.94
N ILE A 292 -6.72 -23.41 -48.73
CA ILE A 292 -7.80 -23.40 -49.70
C ILE A 292 -7.64 -22.27 -50.73
N LYS A 293 -6.65 -21.38 -50.58
CA LYS A 293 -6.48 -20.16 -51.40
C LYS A 293 -7.73 -19.26 -51.44
N ALA A 294 -8.30 -18.98 -50.27
CA ALA A 294 -9.48 -18.14 -50.15
C ALA A 294 -9.25 -16.72 -50.70
N PRO A 295 -10.32 -15.98 -51.12
CA PRO A 295 -10.19 -14.58 -51.52
C PRO A 295 -9.45 -13.67 -50.56
N GLU A 296 -8.65 -12.77 -51.06
CA GLU A 296 -7.77 -11.92 -50.25
C GLU A 296 -8.49 -11.06 -49.21
N VAL A 297 -9.71 -10.62 -49.52
CA VAL A 297 -10.56 -9.85 -48.59
C VAL A 297 -10.89 -10.65 -47.32
N ILE A 298 -11.15 -11.98 -47.47
CA ILE A 298 -11.43 -12.86 -46.35
C ILE A 298 -10.14 -13.12 -45.58
N LEU A 299 -9.03 -13.38 -46.27
CA LEU A 299 -7.72 -13.61 -45.63
C LEU A 299 -7.30 -12.40 -44.81
N ARG A 300 -7.42 -11.18 -45.35
CA ARG A 300 -7.09 -9.93 -44.68
C ARG A 300 -7.90 -9.73 -43.41
N ASN A 301 -9.20 -9.97 -43.44
CA ASN A 301 -10.04 -9.87 -42.27
C ASN A 301 -9.68 -10.90 -41.17
N GLU A 302 -9.39 -12.16 -41.55
CA GLU A 302 -8.96 -13.19 -40.58
C GLU A 302 -7.54 -12.88 -40.02
N LYS A 303 -6.61 -12.36 -40.84
CA LYS A 303 -5.29 -11.87 -40.38
C LYS A 303 -5.47 -10.76 -39.36
N ARG A 304 -6.36 -9.80 -39.59
CA ARG A 304 -6.70 -8.71 -38.64
C ARG A 304 -7.28 -9.27 -37.35
N MET A 305 -8.21 -10.24 -37.44
CA MET A 305 -8.79 -10.87 -36.24
C MET A 305 -7.78 -11.69 -35.45
N LEU A 306 -6.78 -12.31 -36.10
CA LEU A 306 -5.66 -12.95 -35.44
C LEU A 306 -4.79 -11.92 -34.67
N GLN A 307 -4.46 -10.80 -35.32
CA GLN A 307 -3.75 -9.69 -34.65
C GLN A 307 -4.50 -9.24 -33.39
N GLU A 308 -5.82 -9.00 -33.49
CA GLU A 308 -6.64 -8.60 -32.34
C GLU A 308 -6.72 -9.68 -31.23
N ALA A 309 -6.72 -10.96 -31.60
CA ALA A 309 -6.73 -12.04 -30.61
C ALA A 309 -5.40 -12.13 -29.84
N VAL A 310 -4.29 -11.93 -30.54
CA VAL A 310 -2.96 -11.88 -29.92
C VAL A 310 -2.81 -10.62 -29.05
N ASP A 311 -3.30 -9.49 -29.51
CA ASP A 311 -3.31 -8.24 -28.73
C ASP A 311 -4.08 -8.42 -27.43
N ALA A 312 -5.25 -9.06 -27.45
CA ALA A 312 -6.04 -9.35 -26.26
C ALA A 312 -5.34 -10.30 -25.29
N LEU A 313 -4.53 -11.23 -25.78
CA LEU A 313 -3.73 -12.14 -24.95
C LEU A 313 -2.67 -11.36 -24.16
N PHE A 314 -1.96 -10.45 -24.81
CA PHE A 314 -0.89 -9.70 -24.16
C PHE A 314 -1.39 -8.49 -23.35
N ASP A 315 -2.31 -7.68 -23.88
CA ASP A 315 -2.93 -6.54 -23.16
C ASP A 315 -4.38 -6.29 -23.61
N ASN A 316 -5.33 -6.65 -22.76
CA ASN A 316 -6.77 -6.51 -23.01
C ASN A 316 -7.37 -5.22 -22.39
N SER A 317 -6.57 -4.32 -21.84
CA SER A 317 -7.04 -3.17 -21.04
C SER A 317 -7.88 -2.15 -21.81
N ARG A 318 -7.78 -2.11 -23.14
CA ARG A 318 -8.44 -1.11 -24.00
C ARG A 318 -9.72 -1.59 -24.69
N ARG A 319 -10.11 -2.84 -24.48
CA ARG A 319 -11.33 -3.36 -25.08
C ARG A 319 -12.53 -2.83 -24.30
N SER A 320 -13.34 -1.97 -24.91
CA SER A 320 -14.60 -1.52 -24.32
C SER A 320 -15.51 -2.72 -24.10
N VAL A 321 -15.93 -2.92 -22.85
CA VAL A 321 -16.94 -3.93 -22.53
C VAL A 321 -18.27 -3.42 -23.05
N ARG A 322 -18.85 -4.09 -24.06
CA ARG A 322 -20.11 -3.69 -24.71
C ARG A 322 -21.36 -3.85 -23.83
N SER A 323 -21.24 -4.52 -22.67
CA SER A 323 -22.33 -4.66 -21.70
C SER A 323 -21.78 -4.65 -20.29
N GLU A 324 -22.47 -4.01 -19.37
CA GLU A 324 -22.12 -3.93 -17.93
C GLU A 324 -22.03 -5.32 -17.26
N SER A 325 -22.65 -6.34 -17.85
CA SER A 325 -22.68 -7.72 -17.34
C SER A 325 -21.46 -8.57 -17.73
N GLN A 326 -20.62 -8.14 -18.67
CA GLN A 326 -19.45 -8.92 -19.11
C GLN A 326 -18.15 -8.33 -18.57
N ARG A 327 -17.54 -9.00 -17.60
CA ARG A 327 -16.20 -8.67 -17.12
C ARG A 327 -15.17 -8.85 -18.24
N ALA A 328 -14.26 -7.89 -18.40
CA ALA A 328 -13.11 -8.02 -19.29
C ALA A 328 -12.19 -9.17 -18.83
N LEU A 329 -11.75 -10.00 -19.76
CA LEU A 329 -10.83 -11.11 -19.46
C LEU A 329 -9.45 -10.56 -19.07
N LYS A 330 -8.84 -11.15 -18.05
CA LYS A 330 -7.53 -10.75 -17.52
C LYS A 330 -6.41 -11.25 -18.45
N SER A 331 -5.68 -10.32 -19.07
CA SER A 331 -4.57 -10.58 -19.97
C SER A 331 -3.25 -10.89 -19.25
N LEU A 332 -2.19 -11.25 -20.00
CA LEU A 332 -0.85 -11.45 -19.45
C LEU A 332 -0.31 -10.19 -18.77
N ALA A 333 -0.49 -9.00 -19.36
CA ALA A 333 -0.11 -7.73 -18.77
C ALA A 333 -0.83 -7.50 -17.43
N ASP A 334 -2.14 -7.81 -17.35
CA ASP A 334 -2.93 -7.66 -16.14
C ASP A 334 -2.52 -8.61 -15.01
N THR A 335 -1.89 -9.74 -15.35
CA THR A 335 -1.32 -10.64 -14.34
C THR A 335 -0.05 -10.07 -13.70
N LEU A 336 0.62 -9.12 -14.36
CA LEU A 336 1.88 -8.51 -13.89
C LEU A 336 1.67 -7.16 -13.24
N LYS A 337 0.80 -6.30 -13.85
CA LYS A 337 0.59 -4.90 -13.44
C LYS A 337 -0.47 -4.75 -12.35
N GLY A 338 -0.45 -3.59 -11.67
CA GLY A 338 -1.46 -3.18 -10.70
C GLY A 338 -1.31 -3.79 -9.31
N LYS A 339 -2.28 -3.51 -8.43
CA LYS A 339 -2.28 -3.93 -7.01
C LYS A 339 -2.36 -5.46 -6.83
N THR A 340 -3.08 -6.14 -7.73
CA THR A 340 -3.29 -7.59 -7.72
C THR A 340 -2.36 -8.33 -8.69
N GLY A 341 -1.39 -7.63 -9.27
CA GLY A 341 -0.39 -8.20 -10.16
C GLY A 341 0.74 -8.92 -9.44
N ARG A 342 1.47 -9.73 -10.19
CA ARG A 342 2.55 -10.58 -9.66
C ARG A 342 3.63 -9.79 -8.92
N PHE A 343 4.03 -8.62 -9.42
CA PHE A 343 5.04 -7.80 -8.79
C PHE A 343 4.62 -7.32 -7.39
N ARG A 344 3.46 -6.68 -7.27
CA ARG A 344 3.01 -6.09 -6.00
C ARG A 344 2.44 -7.09 -5.01
N GLN A 345 1.79 -8.16 -5.48
CA GLN A 345 1.10 -9.12 -4.61
C GLN A 345 1.95 -10.31 -4.20
N ASN A 346 2.91 -10.75 -5.04
CA ASN A 346 3.63 -12.00 -4.81
C ASN A 346 5.15 -11.86 -4.74
N LEU A 347 5.75 -10.78 -5.29
CA LEU A 347 7.20 -10.59 -5.32
C LEU A 347 7.68 -9.54 -4.33
N LEU A 348 7.07 -8.34 -4.30
CA LEU A 348 7.41 -7.30 -3.34
C LEU A 348 6.90 -7.61 -1.92
N GLY A 349 5.89 -8.44 -1.81
CA GLY A 349 5.35 -8.92 -0.55
C GLY A 349 4.67 -10.26 -0.74
N LYS A 350 4.76 -11.13 0.28
CA LYS A 350 4.15 -12.47 0.27
C LYS A 350 3.38 -12.67 1.57
N ARG A 351 2.40 -13.57 1.55
CA ARG A 351 1.84 -14.13 2.77
C ARG A 351 2.88 -15.02 3.42
N VAL A 352 3.06 -14.88 4.73
CA VAL A 352 4.10 -15.59 5.47
C VAL A 352 3.49 -16.48 6.55
N ASP A 353 4.15 -17.61 6.83
CA ASP A 353 3.85 -18.48 7.96
C ASP A 353 4.36 -17.84 9.26
N TYR A 354 4.05 -18.44 10.41
CA TYR A 354 4.38 -17.97 11.75
C TYR A 354 3.87 -16.55 12.03
N SER A 355 2.70 -16.24 11.51
CA SER A 355 2.02 -14.98 11.72
C SER A 355 0.56 -15.20 12.11
N GLY A 356 0.03 -14.28 12.88
CA GLY A 356 -1.36 -14.28 13.30
C GLY A 356 -1.88 -12.86 13.45
N ARG A 357 -3.17 -12.72 13.69
CA ARG A 357 -3.82 -11.42 13.86
C ARG A 357 -4.89 -11.51 14.93
N SER A 358 -4.95 -10.52 15.82
CA SER A 358 -6.02 -10.39 16.82
C SER A 358 -6.29 -8.95 17.16
N VAL A 359 -7.41 -8.71 17.84
CA VAL A 359 -7.77 -7.42 18.41
C VAL A 359 -6.79 -7.04 19.51
N ILE A 360 -6.52 -5.76 19.69
CA ILE A 360 -5.66 -5.25 20.76
C ILE A 360 -6.48 -4.66 21.90
N VAL A 361 -5.96 -4.82 23.11
CA VAL A 361 -6.47 -4.18 24.34
C VAL A 361 -5.30 -3.55 25.09
N VAL A 362 -5.60 -2.62 25.99
CA VAL A 362 -4.58 -2.00 26.82
C VAL A 362 -4.01 -2.99 27.83
N GLY A 363 -2.67 -2.97 27.99
CA GLY A 363 -1.96 -3.70 29.03
C GLY A 363 -1.23 -2.72 29.95
N PRO A 364 -1.89 -2.13 30.97
CA PRO A 364 -1.28 -1.10 31.83
C PRO A 364 -0.15 -1.66 32.71
N GLU A 365 -0.20 -2.94 33.05
CA GLU A 365 0.81 -3.60 33.88
C GLU A 365 2.07 -4.04 33.13
N LEU A 366 2.03 -4.01 31.80
CA LEU A 366 3.17 -4.37 30.96
C LEU A 366 4.29 -3.33 31.07
N ARG A 367 5.53 -3.82 30.97
CA ARG A 367 6.68 -2.94 30.72
C ARG A 367 6.79 -2.59 29.23
N ILE A 368 7.50 -1.53 28.90
CA ILE A 368 7.57 -1.01 27.54
C ILE A 368 8.13 -2.02 26.51
N HIS A 369 8.95 -2.98 26.96
CA HIS A 369 9.50 -4.05 26.13
C HIS A 369 8.61 -5.29 26.06
N GLU A 370 7.50 -5.35 26.79
CA GLU A 370 6.61 -6.50 26.86
C GLU A 370 5.35 -6.32 26.05
N CYS A 371 4.79 -7.43 25.57
CA CYS A 371 3.44 -7.49 25.02
C CYS A 371 2.70 -8.72 25.57
N GLY A 372 1.41 -8.60 25.77
CA GLY A 372 0.58 -9.74 26.19
C GLY A 372 0.13 -10.55 24.98
N LEU A 373 0.56 -11.79 24.85
CA LEU A 373 0.17 -12.70 23.77
C LEU A 373 -0.81 -13.74 24.28
N PRO A 374 -2.01 -13.90 23.66
CA PRO A 374 -2.97 -14.95 24.01
C PRO A 374 -2.34 -16.33 23.95
N LYS A 375 -2.54 -17.15 25.00
CA LYS A 375 -1.98 -18.50 25.07
C LYS A 375 -2.34 -19.37 23.86
N ASP A 376 -3.60 -19.33 23.41
CA ASP A 376 -4.06 -20.11 22.26
C ASP A 376 -3.35 -19.72 20.97
N MET A 377 -3.12 -18.42 20.78
CA MET A 377 -2.39 -17.89 19.63
C MET A 377 -0.91 -18.29 19.69
N ALA A 378 -0.31 -18.22 20.88
CA ALA A 378 1.08 -18.60 21.09
C ALA A 378 1.33 -20.08 20.77
N VAL A 379 0.43 -21.00 21.18
CA VAL A 379 0.55 -22.44 20.86
C VAL A 379 0.60 -22.67 19.36
N GLU A 380 -0.26 -22.01 18.58
CA GLU A 380 -0.27 -22.21 17.13
C GLU A 380 0.96 -21.56 16.44
N LEU A 381 1.37 -20.38 16.88
CA LEU A 381 2.55 -19.71 16.32
C LEU A 381 3.86 -20.47 16.59
N PHE A 382 4.01 -21.00 17.82
CA PHE A 382 5.20 -21.71 18.24
C PHE A 382 5.10 -23.24 18.09
N LYS A 383 4.05 -23.75 17.45
CA LYS A 383 3.78 -25.19 17.30
C LYS A 383 4.98 -26.04 16.86
N PRO A 384 5.77 -25.68 15.85
CA PRO A 384 6.94 -26.48 15.44
C PRO A 384 8.02 -26.51 16.51
N PHE A 385 8.23 -25.42 17.23
CA PHE A 385 9.21 -25.32 18.31
C PHE A 385 8.80 -26.19 19.49
N ILE A 386 7.51 -26.19 19.86
CA ILE A 386 6.95 -27.03 20.91
C ILE A 386 7.10 -28.53 20.55
N ILE A 387 6.75 -28.90 19.32
CA ILE A 387 6.87 -30.27 18.82
C ILE A 387 8.32 -30.74 18.89
N ARG A 388 9.27 -29.92 18.48
CA ARG A 388 10.69 -30.21 18.57
C ARG A 388 11.12 -30.47 20.03
N ARG A 389 10.75 -29.58 20.95
CA ARG A 389 11.10 -29.70 22.38
C ARG A 389 10.44 -30.90 23.05
N LEU A 390 9.20 -31.25 22.67
CA LEU A 390 8.52 -32.47 23.18
C LEU A 390 9.27 -33.75 22.81
N ILE A 391 9.80 -33.80 21.57
CA ILE A 391 10.62 -34.95 21.11
C ILE A 391 11.99 -34.97 21.78
N GLU A 392 12.68 -33.83 21.86
CA GLU A 392 14.00 -33.69 22.50
C GLU A 392 13.96 -34.08 24.00
N ARG A 393 12.87 -33.76 24.70
CA ARG A 393 12.66 -34.13 26.10
C ARG A 393 12.16 -35.58 26.33
N GLY A 394 11.88 -36.30 25.25
CA GLY A 394 11.42 -37.67 25.30
C GLY A 394 9.96 -37.90 25.71
N HIS A 395 9.14 -36.82 25.84
CA HIS A 395 7.72 -36.97 26.14
C HIS A 395 6.97 -37.73 25.04
N VAL A 396 7.43 -37.63 23.79
CA VAL A 396 6.85 -38.33 22.63
C VAL A 396 7.96 -38.81 21.67
N LYS A 397 7.70 -39.96 21.03
CA LYS A 397 8.68 -40.55 20.08
C LYS A 397 8.43 -40.15 18.62
N THR A 398 7.22 -39.69 18.29
CA THR A 398 6.85 -39.39 16.88
C THR A 398 6.21 -38.01 16.75
N VAL A 399 6.45 -37.38 15.62
CA VAL A 399 5.81 -36.07 15.26
C VAL A 399 4.29 -36.16 15.28
N LYS A 400 3.71 -37.31 14.86
CA LYS A 400 2.25 -37.50 14.84
C LYS A 400 1.67 -37.50 16.27
N SER A 401 2.36 -38.11 17.22
CA SER A 401 1.94 -38.10 18.63
C SER A 401 2.11 -36.72 19.24
N ALA A 402 3.22 -36.02 18.93
CA ALA A 402 3.45 -34.66 19.38
C ALA A 402 2.35 -33.69 18.90
N LYS A 403 1.96 -33.77 17.62
CA LYS A 403 0.84 -32.98 17.09
C LYS A 403 -0.47 -33.18 17.84
N LYS A 404 -0.83 -34.46 18.11
CA LYS A 404 -2.01 -34.78 18.93
C LYS A 404 -1.94 -34.25 20.35
N MET A 405 -0.75 -34.24 20.94
CA MET A 405 -0.53 -33.72 22.29
C MET A 405 -0.70 -32.19 22.31
N VAL A 406 -0.15 -31.48 21.33
CA VAL A 406 -0.34 -30.02 21.17
C VAL A 406 -1.81 -29.68 20.93
N GLU A 407 -2.53 -30.44 20.10
CA GLU A 407 -3.97 -30.25 19.84
C GLU A 407 -4.81 -30.44 21.10
N ARG A 408 -4.41 -31.32 22.00
CA ARG A 408 -5.07 -31.55 23.32
C ARG A 408 -4.71 -30.52 24.35
N LYS A 409 -3.69 -29.68 24.12
CA LYS A 409 -3.23 -28.63 25.05
C LYS A 409 -2.95 -29.17 26.48
N THR A 410 -2.14 -30.20 26.57
CA THR A 410 -1.78 -30.82 27.90
C THR A 410 -0.87 -29.87 28.71
N ASN A 411 -0.76 -30.10 30.01
CA ASN A 411 0.05 -29.25 30.91
C ASN A 411 1.51 -29.16 30.46
N GLU A 412 2.09 -30.28 29.99
CA GLU A 412 3.47 -30.30 29.48
C GLU A 412 3.67 -29.38 28.27
N VAL A 413 2.61 -29.16 27.47
CA VAL A 413 2.68 -28.24 26.35
C VAL A 413 2.78 -26.81 26.85
N TRP A 414 2.08 -26.44 27.91
CA TRP A 414 2.14 -25.10 28.50
C TRP A 414 3.53 -24.84 29.13
N ASP A 415 4.08 -25.80 29.87
CA ASP A 415 5.42 -25.68 30.49
C ASP A 415 6.53 -25.53 29.43
N ILE A 416 6.37 -26.22 28.30
CA ILE A 416 7.32 -26.11 27.20
C ILE A 416 7.12 -24.77 26.45
N LEU A 417 5.89 -24.35 26.26
CA LEU A 417 5.59 -23.08 25.59
C LEU A 417 6.21 -21.90 26.35
N GLU A 418 6.06 -21.85 27.66
CA GLU A 418 6.62 -20.80 28.50
C GLU A 418 8.15 -20.71 28.32
N LYS A 419 8.85 -21.84 28.34
CA LYS A 419 10.32 -21.89 28.11
C LYS A 419 10.75 -21.60 26.68
N VAL A 420 9.90 -21.84 25.70
CA VAL A 420 10.18 -21.51 24.28
C VAL A 420 10.01 -20.02 24.02
N ILE A 421 9.08 -19.38 24.70
CA ILE A 421 8.81 -17.95 24.56
C ILE A 421 9.86 -17.11 25.28
N GLU A 422 10.42 -17.60 26.37
CA GLU A 422 11.45 -16.90 27.11
C GLU A 422 12.66 -16.59 26.23
N GLY A 423 12.96 -15.28 26.06
CA GLY A 423 14.04 -14.82 25.20
C GLY A 423 13.75 -14.88 23.69
N HIS A 424 12.54 -15.23 23.26
CA HIS A 424 12.14 -15.23 21.85
C HIS A 424 11.25 -14.02 21.54
N PRO A 425 11.76 -12.97 20.87
CA PRO A 425 10.98 -11.78 20.59
C PRO A 425 9.89 -12.05 19.55
N VAL A 426 8.79 -11.31 19.62
CA VAL A 426 7.76 -11.26 18.59
C VAL A 426 7.65 -9.86 18.03
N MET A 427 7.30 -9.73 16.75
CA MET A 427 7.08 -8.45 16.11
C MET A 427 5.60 -8.18 16.01
N LEU A 428 5.18 -6.98 16.42
CA LEU A 428 3.81 -6.48 16.25
C LEU A 428 3.76 -5.44 15.13
N ASN A 429 2.71 -5.49 14.32
CA ASN A 429 2.46 -4.56 13.24
C ASN A 429 0.99 -4.14 13.19
N ARG A 430 0.74 -2.84 13.00
CA ARG A 430 -0.59 -2.31 12.70
C ARG A 430 -0.64 -1.75 11.28
N ALA A 431 -1.64 -2.16 10.50
CA ALA A 431 -1.93 -1.56 9.21
C ALA A 431 -2.83 -0.31 9.37
N PRO A 432 -2.57 0.79 8.62
CA PRO A 432 -1.49 0.95 7.65
C PRO A 432 -0.14 1.26 8.30
N THR A 433 0.94 0.65 7.80
CA THR A 433 2.30 0.94 8.27
C THR A 433 2.82 2.19 7.57
N LEU A 434 2.71 3.35 8.24
CA LEU A 434 3.07 4.65 7.67
C LEU A 434 4.58 4.95 7.77
N HIS A 435 5.23 4.42 8.79
CA HIS A 435 6.66 4.62 9.06
C HIS A 435 7.25 3.38 9.74
N ARG A 436 8.58 3.32 9.86
CA ARG A 436 9.27 2.12 10.38
C ARG A 436 8.85 1.72 11.80
N LEU A 437 8.42 2.67 12.65
CA LEU A 437 7.95 2.40 14.01
C LEU A 437 6.56 1.75 14.07
N GLY A 438 5.88 1.59 12.94
CA GLY A 438 4.68 0.79 12.81
C GLY A 438 4.93 -0.72 12.89
N ILE A 439 6.21 -1.14 12.97
CA ILE A 439 6.64 -2.51 13.26
C ILE A 439 7.66 -2.43 14.39
N GLN A 440 7.36 -3.02 15.53
CA GLN A 440 8.27 -3.08 16.68
C GLN A 440 8.30 -4.49 17.27
N ALA A 441 9.42 -4.84 17.86
CA ALA A 441 9.59 -6.11 18.57
C ALA A 441 9.28 -5.95 20.06
N PHE A 442 8.75 -7.02 20.64
CA PHE A 442 8.40 -7.12 22.05
C PHE A 442 8.76 -8.50 22.58
N GLN A 443 9.02 -8.57 23.88
CA GLN A 443 9.09 -9.80 24.63
C GLN A 443 7.65 -10.28 24.91
N PRO A 444 7.21 -11.44 24.44
CA PRO A 444 5.85 -11.90 24.70
C PRO A 444 5.70 -12.41 26.13
N ARG A 445 4.60 -11.99 26.76
CA ARG A 445 4.10 -12.52 28.04
C ARG A 445 2.78 -13.25 27.77
N LEU A 446 2.65 -14.46 28.26
CA LEU A 446 1.43 -15.25 28.10
C LEU A 446 0.28 -14.66 28.92
N ILE A 447 -0.85 -14.46 28.29
CA ILE A 447 -2.05 -13.96 28.93
C ILE A 447 -3.26 -14.84 28.62
N GLU A 448 -4.24 -14.80 29.52
CA GLU A 448 -5.56 -15.38 29.26
C GLU A 448 -6.38 -14.49 28.32
N GLY A 449 -7.35 -15.06 27.62
CA GLY A 449 -8.20 -14.35 26.69
C GLY A 449 -7.79 -14.53 25.23
N LYS A 450 -8.33 -13.70 24.34
CA LYS A 450 -8.16 -13.79 22.88
C LYS A 450 -7.55 -12.53 22.27
N ALA A 451 -7.44 -11.44 23.04
CA ALA A 451 -6.92 -10.16 22.59
C ALA A 451 -5.46 -9.98 22.99
N ILE A 452 -4.69 -9.32 22.14
CA ILE A 452 -3.28 -8.97 22.40
C ILE A 452 -3.27 -7.76 23.34
N GLN A 453 -2.49 -7.82 24.41
CA GLN A 453 -2.26 -6.67 25.27
C GLN A 453 -1.09 -5.85 24.75
N LEU A 454 -1.31 -4.55 24.62
CA LEU A 454 -0.32 -3.60 24.14
C LEU A 454 -0.02 -2.54 25.20
N HIS A 455 1.26 -2.21 25.36
CA HIS A 455 1.69 -1.16 26.27
C HIS A 455 1.15 0.23 25.81
N PRO A 456 0.55 1.03 26.69
CA PRO A 456 -0.10 2.27 26.30
C PRO A 456 0.83 3.31 25.68
N LEU A 457 2.10 3.38 26.07
CA LEU A 457 3.06 4.37 25.55
C LEU A 457 3.47 4.12 24.09
N VAL A 458 3.35 2.90 23.56
CA VAL A 458 3.69 2.59 22.16
C VAL A 458 2.53 2.85 21.19
N CYS A 459 1.32 3.10 21.70
CA CYS A 459 0.15 3.36 20.87
C CYS A 459 0.34 4.54 19.91
N THR A 460 1.06 5.57 20.32
CA THR A 460 1.37 6.73 19.46
C THR A 460 2.22 6.33 18.25
N ALA A 461 3.22 5.46 18.43
CA ALA A 461 4.08 4.98 17.35
C ALA A 461 3.32 4.11 16.34
N PHE A 462 2.39 3.28 16.81
CA PHE A 462 1.52 2.46 15.96
C PHE A 462 0.32 3.24 15.39
N ASN A 463 0.05 4.45 15.88
CA ASN A 463 -1.20 5.18 15.65
C ASN A 463 -2.41 4.29 15.95
N ALA A 464 -2.36 3.55 17.06
CA ALA A 464 -3.36 2.57 17.49
C ALA A 464 -4.22 3.13 18.61
N ASP A 465 -5.50 2.76 18.57
CA ASP A 465 -6.44 2.95 19.67
C ASP A 465 -7.14 1.61 20.00
N PHE A 466 -7.88 1.58 21.08
CA PHE A 466 -8.50 0.34 21.57
C PHE A 466 -9.99 0.27 21.29
N ASP A 467 -10.44 0.86 20.17
CA ASP A 467 -11.84 0.88 19.73
C ASP A 467 -12.24 -0.33 18.86
N GLY A 468 -11.35 -1.31 18.71
CA GLY A 468 -11.53 -2.50 17.87
C GLY A 468 -10.39 -2.72 16.88
N ASP A 469 -9.32 -1.96 17.00
CA ASP A 469 -8.11 -2.13 16.18
C ASP A 469 -7.54 -3.53 16.34
N GLN A 470 -6.97 -4.03 15.24
CA GLN A 470 -6.28 -5.31 15.18
C GLN A 470 -4.80 -5.10 14.84
N MET A 471 -3.96 -5.97 15.39
CA MET A 471 -2.55 -6.02 15.05
C MET A 471 -2.12 -7.42 14.61
N ALA A 472 -1.17 -7.45 13.69
CA ALA A 472 -0.52 -8.68 13.25
C ALA A 472 0.68 -8.99 14.16
N VAL A 473 0.87 -10.28 14.45
CA VAL A 473 2.01 -10.82 15.18
C VAL A 473 2.85 -11.65 14.23
N HIS A 474 4.16 -11.48 14.26
CA HIS A 474 5.12 -12.25 13.48
C HIS A 474 6.22 -12.81 14.39
N VAL A 475 6.59 -14.06 14.16
CA VAL A 475 7.65 -14.74 14.92
C VAL A 475 8.90 -14.84 14.06
N PRO A 476 10.02 -14.20 14.40
CA PRO A 476 11.30 -14.39 13.72
C PRO A 476 11.83 -15.81 13.99
N ILE A 477 12.26 -16.51 12.92
CA ILE A 477 12.63 -17.93 13.00
C ILE A 477 14.13 -18.10 13.17
N SER A 478 14.94 -17.39 12.35
CA SER A 478 16.40 -17.54 12.39
C SER A 478 17.01 -16.79 13.58
N TYR A 479 18.17 -17.22 14.03
CA TYR A 479 18.88 -16.56 15.14
C TYR A 479 19.30 -15.13 14.74
N GLU A 480 19.68 -14.91 13.48
CA GLU A 480 20.01 -13.58 12.96
C GLU A 480 18.81 -12.64 13.04
N ALA A 481 17.63 -13.12 12.61
CA ALA A 481 16.39 -12.33 12.67
C ALA A 481 15.96 -12.03 14.13
N GLN A 482 16.16 -12.98 15.04
CA GLN A 482 15.90 -12.78 16.48
C GLN A 482 16.84 -11.73 17.07
N LEU A 483 18.14 -11.77 16.74
CA LEU A 483 19.11 -10.77 17.16
C LEU A 483 18.81 -9.39 16.59
N GLU A 484 18.46 -9.28 15.33
CA GLU A 484 18.01 -8.01 14.73
C GLU A 484 16.76 -7.47 15.43
N ALA A 485 15.79 -8.35 15.72
CA ALA A 485 14.58 -7.95 16.45
C ALA A 485 14.91 -7.42 17.86
N MET A 486 15.83 -8.05 18.58
CA MET A 486 16.23 -7.63 19.92
C MET A 486 17.07 -6.36 19.94
N LEU A 487 18.03 -6.22 19.02
CA LEU A 487 19.00 -5.13 19.06
C LEU A 487 18.49 -3.86 18.37
N LEU A 488 17.70 -3.98 17.29
CA LEU A 488 17.29 -2.86 16.46
C LEU A 488 15.80 -2.53 16.58
N MET A 489 14.94 -3.54 16.77
CA MET A 489 13.50 -3.35 16.65
C MET A 489 12.76 -3.37 17.99
N LEU A 490 13.40 -3.70 19.10
CA LEU A 490 12.76 -3.72 20.41
C LEU A 490 12.22 -2.32 20.75
N ALA A 491 11.02 -2.25 21.33
CA ALA A 491 10.34 -0.98 21.61
C ALA A 491 11.17 0.05 22.40
N PRO A 492 11.95 -0.33 23.44
CA PRO A 492 12.87 0.57 24.13
C PRO A 492 13.87 1.28 23.23
N HIS A 493 14.35 0.66 22.16
CA HIS A 493 15.32 1.27 21.24
C HIS A 493 14.66 2.27 20.27
N ASN A 494 13.34 2.33 20.23
CA ASN A 494 12.55 3.13 19.28
C ASN A 494 11.74 4.25 19.96
N ILE A 495 12.34 4.93 20.95
CA ILE A 495 11.70 6.02 21.69
C ILE A 495 11.63 7.33 20.88
N MET A 496 12.58 7.53 19.95
CA MET A 496 12.71 8.77 19.19
C MET A 496 12.05 8.69 17.83
N HIS A 497 11.45 9.80 17.40
CA HIS A 497 10.85 9.92 16.07
C HIS A 497 11.93 10.04 14.99
N THR A 498 11.78 9.31 13.91
CA THR A 498 12.78 9.25 12.82
C THR A 498 12.85 10.52 11.97
N GLN A 499 11.81 11.35 12.00
CA GLN A 499 11.68 12.53 11.17
C GLN A 499 12.45 13.73 11.74
N ASN A 500 12.29 14.01 13.04
CA ASN A 500 12.78 15.22 13.69
C ASN A 500 13.60 14.96 14.97
N GLY A 501 13.75 13.70 15.39
CA GLY A 501 14.49 13.35 16.61
C GLY A 501 13.80 13.74 17.91
N ASP A 502 12.50 14.09 17.90
CA ASP A 502 11.69 14.25 19.09
C ASP A 502 11.25 12.91 19.66
N THR A 503 10.85 12.87 20.93
CA THR A 503 10.30 11.67 21.55
C THR A 503 8.91 11.35 21.01
N ILE A 504 8.72 10.12 20.52
CA ILE A 504 7.41 9.61 20.08
C ILE A 504 6.68 8.92 21.24
N THR A 505 7.43 8.26 22.12
CA THR A 505 6.91 7.57 23.30
C THR A 505 6.66 8.60 24.40
N VAL A 506 5.44 9.14 24.44
CA VAL A 506 5.03 10.19 25.38
C VAL A 506 3.74 9.76 26.05
N PRO A 507 3.60 10.00 27.36
CA PRO A 507 2.33 9.79 28.06
C PRO A 507 1.16 10.46 27.37
N SER A 508 0.00 9.85 27.42
CA SER A 508 -1.22 10.35 26.78
C SER A 508 -2.43 10.18 27.70
N GLN A 509 -3.49 10.93 27.42
CA GLN A 509 -4.79 10.80 28.08
C GLN A 509 -4.67 10.76 29.62
N ASP A 510 -5.08 9.68 30.27
CA ASP A 510 -5.15 9.54 31.72
C ASP A 510 -3.79 9.66 32.41
N MET A 511 -2.72 9.21 31.78
CA MET A 511 -1.35 9.36 32.31
C MET A 511 -0.96 10.83 32.42
N VAL A 512 -1.24 11.63 31.36
CA VAL A 512 -0.96 13.07 31.40
C VAL A 512 -1.84 13.78 32.42
N LEU A 513 -3.12 13.41 32.49
CA LEU A 513 -4.07 14.01 33.42
C LEU A 513 -3.68 13.74 34.88
N GLY A 514 -3.25 12.51 35.20
CA GLY A 514 -2.79 12.12 36.55
C GLY A 514 -1.54 12.87 36.97
N VAL A 515 -0.53 12.98 36.08
CA VAL A 515 0.69 13.74 36.38
C VAL A 515 0.42 15.24 36.48
N TYR A 516 -0.49 15.77 35.64
CA TYR A 516 -0.91 17.18 35.72
C TYR A 516 -1.62 17.43 37.06
N TYR A 517 -2.55 16.57 37.47
CA TYR A 517 -3.24 16.65 38.76
C TYR A 517 -2.24 16.61 39.93
N LEU A 518 -1.25 15.69 39.90
CA LEU A 518 -0.20 15.57 40.88
C LEU A 518 0.62 16.86 41.05
N THR A 519 0.98 17.51 39.95
CA THR A 519 1.85 18.67 39.95
C THR A 519 1.17 20.04 40.17
N LYS A 520 -0.18 20.05 40.19
CA LYS A 520 -1.00 21.23 40.34
C LYS A 520 -0.99 21.74 41.78
N GLN A 521 -0.98 23.08 41.95
CA GLN A 521 -1.02 23.75 43.24
C GLN A 521 -2.43 24.26 43.55
N ARG A 522 -2.85 24.19 44.82
CA ARG A 522 -4.09 24.77 45.32
C ARG A 522 -3.79 25.53 46.61
N SER A 523 -4.42 26.71 46.76
CA SER A 523 -4.32 27.49 48.00
C SER A 523 -5.38 27.05 49.02
N GLY A 524 -5.12 27.20 50.30
CA GLY A 524 -6.02 26.83 51.38
C GLY A 524 -6.08 25.34 51.73
N CYS A 525 -5.09 24.55 51.27
CA CYS A 525 -4.99 23.13 51.58
C CYS A 525 -4.38 22.88 52.96
N ILE A 526 -4.74 21.72 53.58
CA ILE A 526 -4.18 21.31 54.87
C ILE A 526 -2.66 21.18 54.77
N GLY A 527 -1.92 21.86 55.66
CA GLY A 527 -0.47 21.81 55.72
C GLY A 527 0.26 22.83 54.87
N GLU A 528 -0.44 23.83 54.31
CA GLU A 528 0.21 24.92 53.56
C GLU A 528 1.23 25.65 54.43
N GLY A 529 2.39 25.95 53.85
CA GLY A 529 3.50 26.69 54.50
C GLY A 529 4.39 25.87 55.45
N LYS A 530 4.12 24.58 55.65
CA LYS A 530 4.99 23.71 56.48
C LYS A 530 6.36 23.53 55.85
N VAL A 531 7.36 23.37 56.73
CA VAL A 531 8.77 23.20 56.38
C VAL A 531 9.20 21.78 56.73
N PHE A 532 9.83 21.09 55.79
CA PHE A 532 10.32 19.72 55.94
C PHE A 532 11.81 19.63 55.71
N SER A 533 12.46 18.73 56.46
CA SER A 533 13.90 18.53 56.42
C SER A 533 14.36 17.64 55.26
N SER A 534 13.47 16.74 54.82
CA SER A 534 13.76 15.81 53.73
C SER A 534 12.51 15.51 52.89
N THR A 535 12.70 14.87 51.74
CA THR A 535 11.63 14.37 50.85
C THR A 535 10.87 13.22 51.53
N ASP A 536 11.53 12.38 52.31
CA ASP A 536 10.93 11.25 52.98
C ASP A 536 9.97 11.68 54.10
N GLU A 537 10.33 12.75 54.80
CA GLU A 537 9.44 13.37 55.81
C GLU A 537 8.14 13.86 55.21
N VAL A 538 8.19 14.42 53.98
CA VAL A 538 6.99 14.86 53.24
C VAL A 538 6.09 13.65 52.93
N ASN A 539 6.66 12.54 52.47
CA ASN A 539 5.89 11.30 52.16
C ASN A 539 5.20 10.75 53.40
N ILE A 540 5.93 10.67 54.52
CA ILE A 540 5.37 10.20 55.80
C ILE A 540 4.23 11.14 56.27
N ALA A 541 4.42 12.46 56.15
CA ALA A 541 3.41 13.43 56.52
C ALA A 541 2.16 13.36 55.61
N TYR A 542 2.36 13.03 54.32
CA TYR A 542 1.27 12.82 53.37
C TYR A 542 0.48 11.58 53.70
N ASP A 543 1.14 10.44 53.96
CA ASP A 543 0.50 9.18 54.30
C ASP A 543 -0.29 9.28 55.62
N GLN A 544 0.20 10.08 56.56
CA GLN A 544 -0.52 10.39 57.82
C GLN A 544 -1.64 11.42 57.65
N GLY A 545 -1.89 11.95 56.46
CA GLY A 545 -2.90 12.98 56.19
C GLY A 545 -2.64 14.34 56.83
N LYS A 546 -1.42 14.64 57.22
CA LYS A 546 -1.00 15.94 57.83
C LYS A 546 -0.79 17.03 56.78
N VAL A 547 -0.65 16.68 55.52
CA VAL A 547 -0.54 17.57 54.37
C VAL A 547 -1.34 17.00 53.21
N GLU A 548 -1.93 17.86 52.39
CA GLU A 548 -2.62 17.50 51.18
C GLU A 548 -1.67 17.53 49.97
N LEU A 549 -2.02 16.81 48.91
CA LEU A 549 -1.23 16.66 47.67
C LEU A 549 -0.85 18.01 47.03
N HIS A 550 -1.80 18.96 47.04
CA HIS A 550 -1.68 20.25 46.35
C HIS A 550 -1.13 21.40 47.22
N SER A 551 -0.84 21.10 48.51
CA SER A 551 -0.36 22.13 49.44
C SER A 551 1.02 22.63 49.09
N LYS A 552 1.22 23.93 49.18
CA LYS A 552 2.52 24.57 49.01
C LYS A 552 3.34 24.37 50.31
N ILE A 553 4.53 23.80 50.18
CA ILE A 553 5.42 23.46 51.26
C ILE A 553 6.86 23.93 50.95
N ARG A 554 7.70 23.96 51.98
CA ARG A 554 9.15 24.17 51.84
C ARG A 554 9.88 22.89 52.21
N VAL A 555 10.74 22.44 51.30
CA VAL A 555 11.50 21.19 51.50
C VAL A 555 12.98 21.46 51.28
N ARG A 556 13.83 20.88 52.14
CA ARG A 556 15.27 20.92 51.95
C ARG A 556 15.67 19.79 50.98
N HIS A 557 16.19 20.17 49.82
CA HIS A 557 16.70 19.23 48.83
C HIS A 557 18.15 19.65 48.48
N ASN A 558 19.09 18.71 48.54
CA ASN A 558 20.52 18.94 48.25
C ASN A 558 21.10 20.20 48.98
N GLY A 559 20.73 20.38 50.25
CA GLY A 559 21.20 21.48 51.08
C GLY A 559 20.50 22.83 50.86
N LYS A 560 19.62 22.97 49.85
CA LYS A 560 18.86 24.19 49.54
C LYS A 560 17.40 24.05 49.92
N MET A 561 16.79 25.13 50.41
CA MET A 561 15.35 25.17 50.65
C MET A 561 14.63 25.54 49.36
N ILE A 562 13.67 24.70 48.97
CA ILE A 562 12.90 24.85 47.75
C ILE A 562 11.42 25.02 48.11
N ASP A 563 10.78 26.06 47.58
CA ASP A 563 9.32 26.22 47.64
C ASP A 563 8.67 25.31 46.59
N THR A 564 7.88 24.34 47.00
CA THR A 564 7.30 23.31 46.09
C THR A 564 5.93 22.84 46.59
N THR A 565 5.35 21.85 45.95
CA THR A 565 4.12 21.17 46.44
C THR A 565 4.43 19.72 46.78
N VAL A 566 3.61 19.13 47.68
CA VAL A 566 3.75 17.72 48.06
C VAL A 566 3.75 16.80 46.82
N GLY A 567 2.85 17.05 45.87
CA GLY A 567 2.81 16.25 44.65
C GLY A 567 4.05 16.33 43.77
N ARG A 568 4.71 17.52 43.70
CA ARG A 568 6.00 17.65 42.97
C ARG A 568 7.14 16.94 43.68
N VAL A 569 7.11 16.87 45.01
CA VAL A 569 8.08 16.06 45.77
C VAL A 569 7.92 14.60 45.42
N ILE A 570 6.69 14.06 45.43
CA ILE A 570 6.38 12.66 45.05
C ILE A 570 6.84 12.38 43.62
N LEU A 571 6.56 13.29 42.67
CA LEU A 571 7.02 13.15 41.29
C LEU A 571 8.56 13.04 41.20
N ASN A 572 9.28 13.87 41.94
CA ASN A 572 10.76 13.91 41.88
C ASN A 572 11.40 12.65 42.49
N LEU A 573 10.68 11.76 43.12
CA LEU A 573 11.19 10.45 43.54
C LEU A 573 11.43 9.51 42.36
N ILE A 574 10.64 9.64 41.30
CA ILE A 574 10.75 8.83 40.09
C ILE A 574 11.65 9.48 39.01
N VAL A 575 11.96 10.78 39.17
CA VAL A 575 12.78 11.52 38.21
C VAL A 575 14.25 11.16 38.41
N PRO A 576 15.00 10.76 37.35
CA PRO A 576 16.43 10.51 37.44
C PRO A 576 17.21 11.75 37.91
N GLU A 577 18.22 11.55 38.77
CA GLU A 577 19.02 12.64 39.36
C GLU A 577 19.67 13.56 38.34
N GLU A 578 20.01 13.05 37.15
CA GLU A 578 20.64 13.79 36.06
C GLU A 578 19.77 14.93 35.50
N LEU A 579 18.44 14.85 35.66
CA LEU A 579 17.50 15.88 35.24
C LEU A 579 17.37 17.05 36.23
N GLY A 580 17.82 16.85 37.46
CA GLY A 580 17.63 17.79 38.57
C GLY A 580 16.18 17.86 39.05
N TYR A 581 15.90 18.74 39.99
CA TYR A 581 14.57 18.88 40.60
C TYR A 581 13.59 19.62 39.68
N ILE A 582 12.50 18.97 39.33
CA ILE A 582 11.42 19.52 38.49
C ILE A 582 10.37 20.17 39.38
N ASN A 583 10.24 21.52 39.31
CA ASN A 583 9.31 22.32 40.11
C ASN A 583 8.35 23.16 39.28
N GLU A 584 7.64 22.50 38.38
CA GLU A 584 6.69 23.18 37.48
C GLU A 584 5.44 22.32 37.24
N LEU A 585 4.39 22.93 36.68
CA LEU A 585 3.19 22.25 36.28
C LEU A 585 3.46 21.47 34.98
N LEU A 586 3.20 20.16 34.99
CA LEU A 586 3.54 19.30 33.87
C LEU A 586 2.37 19.12 32.91
N THR A 587 2.50 19.68 31.73
CA THR A 587 1.62 19.46 30.58
C THR A 587 2.23 18.42 29.63
N LYS A 588 1.46 17.88 28.70
CA LYS A 588 1.93 16.91 27.69
C LYS A 588 3.17 17.38 26.94
N ASN A 589 3.22 18.66 26.55
CA ASN A 589 4.38 19.22 25.84
C ASN A 589 5.62 19.25 26.72
N ARG A 590 5.44 19.61 28.01
CA ARG A 590 6.56 19.68 28.95
C ARG A 590 7.09 18.29 29.28
N LEU A 591 6.21 17.31 29.44
CA LEU A 591 6.60 15.91 29.59
C LEU A 591 7.43 15.43 28.40
N ARG A 592 7.03 15.75 27.17
CA ARG A 592 7.81 15.42 25.97
C ARG A 592 9.24 15.98 26.05
N GLN A 593 9.41 17.24 26.46
CA GLN A 593 10.73 17.86 26.62
C GLN A 593 11.56 17.18 27.70
N ILE A 594 10.96 16.88 28.85
CA ILE A 594 11.62 16.20 29.96
C ILE A 594 12.12 14.81 29.56
N ILE A 595 11.28 14.02 28.89
CA ILE A 595 11.64 12.68 28.38
C ILE A 595 12.77 12.79 27.36
N GLY A 596 12.72 13.76 26.45
CA GLY A 596 13.80 14.02 25.48
C GLY A 596 15.12 14.42 26.14
N ASN A 597 15.07 15.22 27.20
CA ASN A 597 16.24 15.58 28.00
C ASN A 597 16.77 14.38 28.79
N CYS A 598 15.88 13.57 29.38
CA CYS A 598 16.24 12.35 30.06
C CYS A 598 17.03 11.40 29.15
N PHE A 599 16.53 11.19 27.93
CA PHE A 599 17.21 10.34 26.95
C PHE A 599 18.62 10.81 26.62
N ARG A 600 18.83 12.15 26.52
CA ARG A 600 20.13 12.74 26.19
C ARG A 600 21.11 12.73 27.38
N SER A 601 20.62 12.95 28.62
CA SER A 601 21.46 13.07 29.82
C SER A 601 21.69 11.76 30.56
N ALA A 602 20.63 10.98 30.77
CA ALA A 602 20.66 9.75 31.57
C ALA A 602 20.77 8.46 30.73
N GLY A 603 20.58 8.55 29.41
CA GLY A 603 20.67 7.42 28.48
C GLY A 603 19.41 6.57 28.41
N LEU A 604 19.43 5.52 27.58
CA LEU A 604 18.28 4.70 27.21
C LEU A 604 17.67 3.97 28.42
N ALA A 605 18.48 3.26 29.19
CA ALA A 605 17.99 2.37 30.26
C ALA A 605 17.19 3.13 31.32
N LYS A 606 17.75 4.23 31.85
CA LYS A 606 17.07 5.08 32.85
C LYS A 606 15.82 5.77 32.27
N THR A 607 15.83 6.11 30.98
CA THR A 607 14.64 6.69 30.32
C THR A 607 13.49 5.69 30.24
N VAL A 608 13.77 4.43 29.95
CA VAL A 608 12.76 3.35 29.90
C VAL A 608 12.15 3.12 31.28
N GLU A 609 12.99 3.04 32.30
CA GLU A 609 12.55 2.92 33.70
C GLU A 609 11.66 4.11 34.12
N PHE A 610 12.14 5.32 33.85
CA PHE A 610 11.37 6.54 34.11
C PHE A 610 10.03 6.57 33.38
N LEU A 611 9.95 6.10 32.13
CA LEU A 611 8.71 6.03 31.37
C LEU A 611 7.69 5.06 31.98
N ASP A 612 8.13 3.88 32.44
CA ASP A 612 7.27 2.91 33.08
C ASP A 612 6.76 3.41 34.43
N GLU A 613 7.63 4.00 35.26
CA GLU A 613 7.23 4.60 36.52
C GLU A 613 6.31 5.81 36.35
N LEU A 614 6.57 6.64 35.33
CA LEU A 614 5.72 7.78 35.01
C LEU A 614 4.33 7.35 34.54
N LYS A 615 4.22 6.25 33.79
CA LYS A 615 2.95 5.63 33.39
C LYS A 615 2.17 5.16 34.63
N ASP A 616 2.82 4.41 35.51
CA ASP A 616 2.18 3.84 36.70
C ASP A 616 1.74 4.96 37.67
N THR A 617 2.60 5.95 37.92
CA THR A 617 2.25 7.14 38.70
C THR A 617 1.11 7.94 38.09
N GLY A 618 1.12 8.14 36.78
CA GLY A 618 0.05 8.81 36.07
C GLY A 618 -1.30 8.13 36.23
N PHE A 619 -1.38 6.82 36.03
CA PHE A 619 -2.61 6.07 36.26
C PHE A 619 -3.07 6.05 37.73
N PHE A 620 -2.14 5.89 38.65
CA PHE A 620 -2.44 5.91 40.07
C PHE A 620 -3.08 7.24 40.52
N PHE A 621 -2.47 8.38 40.14
CA PHE A 621 -2.99 9.69 40.54
C PHE A 621 -4.21 10.12 39.72
N ALA A 622 -4.40 9.64 38.51
CA ALA A 622 -5.66 9.81 37.78
C ALA A 622 -6.83 9.09 38.49
N THR A 623 -6.59 7.88 38.96
CA THR A 623 -7.56 7.10 39.74
C THR A 623 -7.84 7.75 41.09
N LYS A 624 -6.79 8.13 41.84
CA LYS A 624 -6.92 8.79 43.15
C LYS A 624 -7.58 10.16 43.07
N GLY A 625 -7.33 10.90 41.98
CA GLY A 625 -7.97 12.18 41.71
C GLY A 625 -9.47 12.09 41.46
N GLY A 626 -9.96 10.94 41.00
CA GLY A 626 -11.39 10.68 40.79
C GLY A 626 -12.04 11.71 39.86
N LEU A 627 -11.32 12.15 38.82
CA LEU A 627 -11.78 13.25 37.96
C LEU A 627 -13.00 12.82 37.16
N SER A 628 -14.11 13.49 37.39
CA SER A 628 -15.34 13.28 36.68
C SER A 628 -15.89 14.58 36.10
N VAL A 629 -16.75 14.48 35.11
CA VAL A 629 -17.27 15.58 34.32
C VAL A 629 -18.79 15.66 34.50
N SER A 630 -19.29 16.84 34.77
CA SER A 630 -20.72 17.13 34.88
C SER A 630 -21.11 18.29 33.93
N ILE A 631 -22.37 18.34 33.53
CA ILE A 631 -22.93 19.49 32.79
C ILE A 631 -22.72 20.80 33.54
N HIS A 632 -22.73 20.77 34.87
CA HIS A 632 -22.53 21.95 35.73
C HIS A 632 -21.10 22.49 35.66
N ASP A 633 -20.11 21.64 35.37
CA ASP A 633 -18.70 22.08 35.24
C ASP A 633 -18.44 22.87 33.94
N VAL A 634 -19.37 22.85 33.01
CA VAL A 634 -19.35 23.68 31.79
C VAL A 634 -19.81 25.09 32.16
N VAL A 635 -18.89 26.02 32.34
CA VAL A 635 -19.18 27.42 32.69
C VAL A 635 -19.52 28.20 31.43
N ILE A 636 -20.64 28.94 31.44
CA ILE A 636 -20.99 29.86 30.35
C ILE A 636 -20.59 31.28 30.77
N PRO A 637 -19.83 32.02 29.93
CA PRO A 637 -19.40 33.37 30.31
C PRO A 637 -20.60 34.35 30.46
N ASP A 638 -20.65 35.07 31.57
CA ASP A 638 -21.71 36.05 31.82
C ASP A 638 -21.71 37.18 30.77
N LEU A 639 -20.56 37.54 30.30
CA LEU A 639 -20.36 38.61 29.30
C LEU A 639 -20.77 38.18 27.86
N LYS A 640 -21.12 36.91 27.62
CA LYS A 640 -21.49 36.39 26.30
C LYS A 640 -22.61 37.24 25.66
N ARG A 641 -23.70 37.52 26.40
CA ARG A 641 -24.83 38.29 25.88
C ARG A 641 -24.42 39.68 25.41
N ASN A 642 -23.59 40.36 26.17
CA ASN A 642 -23.13 41.73 25.86
C ASN A 642 -22.27 41.75 24.59
N ILE A 643 -21.37 40.76 24.44
CA ILE A 643 -20.53 40.63 23.25
C ILE A 643 -21.35 40.40 22.01
N ILE A 644 -22.36 39.53 22.10
CA ILE A 644 -23.26 39.21 20.98
C ILE A 644 -24.12 40.44 20.61
N LEU A 645 -24.67 41.16 21.55
CA LEU A 645 -25.45 42.39 21.28
C LEU A 645 -24.60 43.47 20.61
N ASN A 646 -23.36 43.67 21.05
CA ASN A 646 -22.44 44.57 20.41
C ASN A 646 -22.04 44.15 18.98
N ALA A 647 -21.86 42.86 18.76
CA ALA A 647 -21.60 42.33 17.42
C ALA A 647 -22.80 42.53 16.49
N GLN A 648 -24.02 42.24 16.97
CA GLN A 648 -25.25 42.47 16.22
C GLN A 648 -25.41 43.93 15.81
N GLY A 649 -25.19 44.87 16.75
CA GLY A 649 -25.27 46.27 16.43
C GLY A 649 -24.23 46.78 15.42
N LYS A 650 -23.07 46.13 15.33
CA LYS A 650 -22.09 46.37 14.25
C LYS A 650 -22.60 45.81 12.92
N VAL A 651 -23.18 44.62 12.92
CA VAL A 651 -23.74 43.99 11.70
C VAL A 651 -24.89 44.84 11.14
N ASP A 652 -25.78 45.36 12.02
CA ASP A 652 -26.87 46.21 11.59
C ASP A 652 -26.37 47.48 10.88
N LYS A 653 -25.32 48.10 11.41
CA LYS A 653 -24.67 49.26 10.75
C LYS A 653 -24.03 48.90 9.40
N ILE A 654 -23.46 47.72 9.26
CA ILE A 654 -22.90 47.24 7.98
C ILE A 654 -24.04 47.01 6.98
N GLU A 655 -25.17 46.49 7.41
CA GLU A 655 -26.36 46.32 6.56
C GLU A 655 -26.96 47.65 6.12
N GLU A 656 -27.02 48.65 7.00
CA GLU A 656 -27.45 50.02 6.66
C GLU A 656 -26.52 50.64 5.60
N ALA A 657 -25.20 50.53 5.80
CA ALA A 657 -24.20 51.01 4.84
C ALA A 657 -24.35 50.34 3.45
N TYR A 658 -24.72 49.08 3.44
CA TYR A 658 -25.00 48.34 2.18
C TYR A 658 -26.33 48.83 1.54
N ARG A 659 -27.40 48.98 2.32
CA ARG A 659 -28.68 49.51 1.81
C ARG A 659 -28.53 50.93 1.25
N ASN A 660 -27.66 51.73 1.86
CA ASN A 660 -27.35 53.09 1.41
C ASN A 660 -26.37 53.10 0.22
N GLY A 661 -25.97 51.95 -0.30
CA GLY A 661 -25.08 51.83 -1.48
C GLY A 661 -23.62 52.21 -1.23
N VAL A 662 -23.18 52.35 0.03
CA VAL A 662 -21.81 52.78 0.38
C VAL A 662 -20.79 51.64 0.19
N ILE A 663 -21.23 50.39 0.36
CA ILE A 663 -20.37 49.20 0.27
C ILE A 663 -20.95 48.18 -0.72
N SER A 664 -20.05 47.40 -1.34
CA SER A 664 -20.44 46.31 -2.25
C SER A 664 -20.97 45.09 -1.51
N SER A 665 -21.69 44.19 -2.19
CA SER A 665 -22.17 42.93 -1.63
C SER A 665 -21.04 42.04 -1.10
N GLY A 666 -19.90 41.96 -1.80
CA GLY A 666 -18.75 41.20 -1.36
C GLY A 666 -18.07 41.80 -0.12
N GLU A 667 -18.02 43.12 -0.05
CA GLU A 667 -17.45 43.82 1.11
C GLU A 667 -18.37 43.69 2.34
N ARG A 668 -19.69 43.81 2.16
CA ARG A 668 -20.68 43.53 3.20
C ARG A 668 -20.47 42.14 3.80
N TYR A 669 -20.42 41.12 2.92
CA TYR A 669 -20.20 39.73 3.34
C TYR A 669 -18.94 39.58 4.17
N ASN A 670 -17.81 40.08 3.69
CA ASN A 670 -16.52 39.97 4.40
C ASN A 670 -16.57 40.67 5.76
N LYS A 671 -17.12 41.90 5.85
CA LYS A 671 -17.24 42.62 7.11
C LYS A 671 -18.14 41.93 8.12
N ILE A 672 -19.21 41.28 7.70
CA ILE A 672 -20.11 40.49 8.56
C ILE A 672 -19.34 39.27 9.11
N ILE A 673 -18.67 38.50 8.24
CA ILE A 673 -17.89 37.34 8.64
C ILE A 673 -16.79 37.72 9.65
N ASP A 674 -16.04 38.79 9.39
CA ASP A 674 -15.00 39.29 10.28
C ASP A 674 -15.56 39.73 11.64
N THR A 675 -16.71 40.39 11.65
CA THR A 675 -17.38 40.82 12.89
C THR A 675 -17.76 39.61 13.75
N TRP A 676 -18.38 38.57 13.14
CA TRP A 676 -18.77 37.37 13.87
C TRP A 676 -17.58 36.49 14.26
N SER A 677 -16.54 36.41 13.44
CA SER A 677 -15.31 35.73 13.77
C SER A 677 -14.62 36.37 14.99
N THR A 678 -14.52 37.70 15.00
CA THR A 678 -13.98 38.45 16.14
C THR A 678 -14.81 38.26 17.40
N ALA A 679 -16.15 38.32 17.30
CA ALA A 679 -17.02 38.10 18.44
C ALA A 679 -16.89 36.67 19.00
N THR A 680 -16.79 35.66 18.12
CA THR A 680 -16.59 34.28 18.52
C THR A 680 -15.29 34.07 19.28
N ASN A 681 -14.19 34.69 18.83
CA ASN A 681 -12.90 34.63 19.49
C ASN A 681 -12.92 35.34 20.85
N LEU A 682 -13.55 36.51 20.95
CA LEU A 682 -13.73 37.22 22.22
C LEU A 682 -14.52 36.42 23.25
N VAL A 683 -15.59 35.75 22.83
CA VAL A 683 -16.36 34.86 23.72
C VAL A 683 -15.50 33.68 24.16
N ALA A 684 -14.68 33.11 23.26
CA ALA A 684 -13.77 32.02 23.60
C ALA A 684 -12.69 32.45 24.61
N ASP A 685 -12.07 33.60 24.44
CA ASP A 685 -11.04 34.09 25.34
C ASP A 685 -11.59 34.38 26.75
N LYS A 686 -12.78 34.94 26.83
CA LYS A 686 -13.49 35.14 28.10
C LYS A 686 -13.82 33.82 28.78
N LEU A 687 -14.35 32.86 28.00
CA LEU A 687 -14.63 31.52 28.48
C LEU A 687 -13.38 30.87 29.10
N TYR A 688 -12.25 30.92 28.43
CA TYR A 688 -11.00 30.32 28.96
C TYR A 688 -10.54 31.01 30.22
N SER A 689 -10.61 32.36 30.32
CA SER A 689 -10.22 33.06 31.49
C SER A 689 -11.15 32.78 32.70
N GLU A 690 -12.43 32.60 32.50
CA GLU A 690 -13.38 32.22 33.56
C GLU A 690 -13.16 30.77 34.00
N MET A 691 -13.01 29.81 33.08
CA MET A 691 -12.71 28.42 33.41
C MET A 691 -11.37 28.26 34.17
N GLN A 692 -10.38 29.07 33.86
CA GLN A 692 -9.09 29.09 34.57
C GLN A 692 -9.23 29.54 36.03
N ARG A 693 -10.18 30.42 36.31
CA ARG A 693 -10.44 30.94 37.67
C ARG A 693 -11.44 30.07 38.45
N ASP A 694 -12.28 29.35 37.74
CA ASP A 694 -13.29 28.48 38.37
C ASP A 694 -12.61 27.43 39.24
N LYS A 695 -13.13 27.24 40.48
CA LYS A 695 -12.62 26.27 41.46
C LYS A 695 -11.07 26.37 41.65
N GLN A 696 -10.50 27.54 41.55
CA GLN A 696 -9.05 27.77 41.58
C GLN A 696 -8.28 27.00 40.47
N GLY A 697 -8.93 26.82 39.31
CA GLY A 697 -8.36 26.09 38.18
C GLY A 697 -8.51 24.57 38.27
N PHE A 698 -9.26 24.03 39.24
CA PHE A 698 -9.56 22.62 39.38
C PHE A 698 -10.88 22.22 38.67
N ASN A 699 -11.38 23.06 37.75
CA ASN A 699 -12.42 22.65 36.83
C ASN A 699 -11.89 21.51 35.93
N THR A 700 -12.64 20.42 35.88
CA THR A 700 -12.17 19.19 35.18
C THR A 700 -11.98 19.41 33.69
N PHE A 701 -12.88 20.17 33.03
CA PHE A 701 -12.71 20.54 31.61
C PHE A 701 -11.47 21.39 31.39
N TRP A 702 -11.20 22.34 32.29
CA TRP A 702 -9.98 23.15 32.22
C TRP A 702 -8.72 22.30 32.38
N MET A 703 -8.71 21.39 33.35
CA MET A 703 -7.55 20.50 33.57
C MET A 703 -7.29 19.60 32.37
N MET A 704 -8.33 19.04 31.73
CA MET A 704 -8.17 18.23 30.52
C MET A 704 -7.61 19.03 29.34
N LEU A 705 -8.07 20.27 29.17
CA LEU A 705 -7.65 21.17 28.11
C LEU A 705 -6.21 21.66 28.30
N ASP A 706 -5.89 22.19 29.49
CA ASP A 706 -4.61 22.81 29.80
C ASP A 706 -3.48 21.78 29.84
N SER A 707 -3.72 20.60 30.40
CA SER A 707 -2.80 19.45 30.34
C SER A 707 -2.55 18.94 28.93
N LYS A 708 -3.43 19.22 27.98
CA LYS A 708 -3.50 18.60 26.64
C LYS A 708 -3.68 17.07 26.70
N ALA A 709 -4.32 16.57 27.74
CA ALA A 709 -4.66 15.16 27.87
C ALA A 709 -5.75 14.77 26.86
N ARG A 710 -6.83 15.56 26.81
CA ARG A 710 -7.95 15.37 25.87
C ARG A 710 -8.67 16.68 25.62
N GLY A 711 -9.27 16.80 24.44
CA GLY A 711 -10.04 17.96 24.04
C GLY A 711 -9.20 19.06 23.41
N SER A 712 -9.85 19.89 22.62
CA SER A 712 -9.30 21.08 22.01
C SER A 712 -10.04 22.33 22.46
N LYS A 713 -9.40 23.49 22.37
CA LYS A 713 -10.04 24.80 22.63
C LYS A 713 -11.30 24.96 21.81
N GLU A 714 -11.29 24.51 20.57
CA GLU A 714 -12.41 24.57 19.65
C GLU A 714 -13.62 23.78 20.14
N GLN A 715 -13.42 22.57 20.66
CA GLN A 715 -14.47 21.72 21.21
C GLN A 715 -15.12 22.36 22.44
N ILE A 716 -14.33 22.92 23.35
CA ILE A 716 -14.85 23.60 24.55
C ILE A 716 -15.60 24.89 24.18
N ARG A 717 -15.12 25.63 23.19
CA ARG A 717 -15.83 26.79 22.66
C ARG A 717 -17.24 26.44 22.19
N GLN A 718 -17.38 25.31 21.49
CA GLN A 718 -18.68 24.85 21.02
C GLN A 718 -19.60 24.33 22.15
N LEU A 719 -18.98 23.77 23.21
CA LEU A 719 -19.76 23.28 24.38
C LEU A 719 -20.30 24.40 25.25
N ALA A 720 -19.52 25.43 25.53
CA ALA A 720 -19.82 26.46 26.55
C ALA A 720 -19.87 27.89 26.02
N GLY A 721 -19.22 28.17 24.90
CA GLY A 721 -19.13 29.50 24.32
C GLY A 721 -20.18 29.76 23.24
N MET A 722 -19.73 29.83 22.00
CA MET A 722 -20.56 30.05 20.80
C MET A 722 -20.06 29.12 19.70
N ARG A 723 -20.99 28.44 19.03
CA ARG A 723 -20.59 27.53 17.96
C ARG A 723 -19.97 28.24 16.75
N GLY A 724 -20.57 29.42 16.38
CA GLY A 724 -19.99 30.31 15.39
C GLY A 724 -20.44 30.04 13.96
N LEU A 725 -19.61 30.45 13.00
CA LEU A 725 -19.91 30.38 11.57
C LEU A 725 -19.81 28.97 11.02
N MET A 726 -20.72 28.58 10.12
CA MET A 726 -20.81 27.27 9.49
C MET A 726 -20.52 27.35 7.99
N ALA A 727 -19.92 26.29 7.43
CA ALA A 727 -19.65 26.19 6.01
C ALA A 727 -20.94 26.01 5.20
N LYS A 728 -21.03 26.67 4.03
CA LYS A 728 -22.10 26.44 3.06
C LYS A 728 -22.00 25.02 2.47
N PRO A 729 -23.12 24.35 2.17
CA PRO A 729 -23.08 23.15 1.34
C PRO A 729 -22.52 23.51 -0.04
N LYS A 730 -21.56 22.74 -0.55
CA LYS A 730 -20.99 22.97 -1.89
C LYS A 730 -22.11 22.88 -2.95
N LYS A 731 -22.42 24.00 -3.59
CA LYS A 731 -23.13 24.00 -4.87
C LYS A 731 -22.09 23.95 -5.99
N SER A 732 -22.27 23.01 -6.91
CA SER A 732 -21.52 22.90 -8.14
C SER A 732 -21.64 24.17 -8.99
N LEU A 733 -20.58 24.53 -9.68
CA LEU A 733 -20.52 25.23 -10.97
C LEU A 733 -20.75 26.73 -11.07
N SER A 734 -21.12 27.49 -10.08
CA SER A 734 -21.11 28.95 -10.18
C SER A 734 -20.19 29.55 -9.12
N GLY A 735 -19.16 30.26 -9.58
CA GLY A 735 -18.13 30.93 -8.79
C GLY A 735 -18.66 32.01 -7.85
N SER A 736 -19.53 31.67 -6.91
CA SER A 736 -19.98 32.59 -5.87
C SER A 736 -18.99 32.57 -4.71
N THR A 737 -18.33 33.67 -4.54
CA THR A 737 -17.46 34.08 -3.44
C THR A 737 -18.20 33.99 -2.10
N GLY A 738 -18.00 32.92 -1.36
CA GLY A 738 -18.49 32.81 0.00
C GLY A 738 -18.62 31.38 0.48
N GLU A 739 -17.64 30.91 1.25
CA GLU A 739 -17.60 29.54 1.78
C GLU A 739 -18.41 29.37 3.08
N LEU A 740 -18.73 30.44 3.79
CA LEU A 740 -19.38 30.46 5.08
C LEU A 740 -20.82 31.01 5.00
N ILE A 741 -21.67 30.55 5.92
CA ILE A 741 -23.03 31.11 6.10
C ILE A 741 -22.90 32.39 6.94
N GLU A 742 -23.54 33.49 6.50
CA GLU A 742 -23.44 34.81 7.15
C GLU A 742 -23.99 34.81 8.56
N ASN A 743 -25.06 34.06 8.84
CA ASN A 743 -25.66 33.94 10.15
C ASN A 743 -24.91 32.91 11.01
N PRO A 744 -24.29 33.31 12.12
CA PRO A 744 -23.58 32.37 12.97
C PRO A 744 -24.57 31.61 13.87
N ILE A 745 -24.13 30.46 14.38
CA ILE A 745 -24.82 29.77 15.46
C ILE A 745 -24.38 30.40 16.79
N ILE A 746 -25.27 31.15 17.43
CA ILE A 746 -25.00 31.88 18.67
C ILE A 746 -25.02 30.94 19.88
N SER A 747 -25.90 29.95 19.86
CA SER A 747 -26.07 28.99 20.93
C SER A 747 -24.87 28.03 21.06
N ASN A 748 -24.67 27.49 22.23
CA ASN A 748 -23.73 26.40 22.51
C ASN A 748 -24.48 25.09 22.79
N PHE A 749 -23.78 23.99 22.94
CA PHE A 749 -24.39 22.70 23.20
C PHE A 749 -25.05 22.61 24.61
N LYS A 750 -24.56 23.36 25.60
CA LYS A 750 -25.15 23.38 26.94
C LYS A 750 -26.52 24.10 26.95
N GLU A 751 -26.64 25.20 26.22
CA GLU A 751 -27.89 25.95 26.09
C GLU A 751 -28.91 25.24 25.19
N GLY A 752 -28.44 24.39 24.28
CA GLY A 752 -29.23 23.78 23.24
C GLY A 752 -29.35 24.66 21.99
N LEU A 753 -29.46 24.04 20.81
CA LEU A 753 -29.60 24.73 19.54
C LEU A 753 -31.08 24.96 19.21
N SER A 754 -31.41 26.12 18.63
CA SER A 754 -32.72 26.34 18.02
C SER A 754 -32.88 25.46 16.75
N ILE A 755 -34.12 25.29 16.28
CA ILE A 755 -34.42 24.47 15.09
C ILE A 755 -33.64 24.95 13.88
N LEU A 756 -33.55 26.26 13.64
CA LEU A 756 -32.81 26.85 12.52
C LEU A 756 -31.30 26.67 12.68
N GLU A 757 -30.77 26.88 13.88
CA GLU A 757 -29.36 26.66 14.16
C GLU A 757 -28.96 25.19 14.01
N TYR A 758 -29.81 24.26 14.42
CA TYR A 758 -29.62 22.85 14.22
C TYR A 758 -29.58 22.49 12.74
N PHE A 759 -30.52 23.04 11.94
CA PHE A 759 -30.56 22.82 10.51
C PHE A 759 -29.27 23.30 9.82
N ILE A 760 -28.78 24.49 10.17
CA ILE A 760 -27.51 25.03 9.68
C ILE A 760 -26.31 24.12 10.10
N ALA A 761 -26.34 23.65 11.35
CA ALA A 761 -25.32 22.79 11.91
C ALA A 761 -25.18 21.43 11.19
N THR A 762 -26.32 20.85 10.75
CA THR A 762 -26.32 19.54 10.08
C THR A 762 -25.59 19.54 8.76
N HIS A 763 -25.49 20.64 8.04
CA HIS A 763 -24.72 20.73 6.80
C HIS A 763 -23.25 20.40 7.00
N GLY A 764 -22.62 20.95 8.04
CA GLY A 764 -21.24 20.66 8.39
C GLY A 764 -21.00 19.23 8.89
N ALA A 765 -21.93 18.71 9.70
CA ALA A 765 -21.85 17.34 10.21
C ALA A 765 -21.98 16.30 9.09
N ARG A 766 -22.96 16.46 8.19
CA ARG A 766 -23.13 15.57 7.02
C ARG A 766 -21.95 15.63 6.07
N LYS A 767 -21.37 16.82 5.85
CA LYS A 767 -20.15 16.98 5.06
C LYS A 767 -18.98 16.20 5.68
N GLY A 768 -18.78 16.31 6.98
CA GLY A 768 -17.74 15.57 7.69
C GLY A 768 -17.89 14.06 7.56
N LEU A 769 -19.11 13.53 7.69
CA LEU A 769 -19.39 12.11 7.50
C LEU A 769 -19.11 11.65 6.04
N ALA A 770 -19.54 12.43 5.05
CA ALA A 770 -19.33 12.12 3.65
C ALA A 770 -17.84 12.18 3.24
N ASP A 771 -17.11 13.17 3.74
CA ASP A 771 -15.67 13.31 3.46
C ASP A 771 -14.85 12.18 4.11
N THR A 772 -15.31 11.65 5.24
CA THR A 772 -14.66 10.52 5.94
C THR A 772 -14.93 9.19 5.23
N ALA A 773 -16.16 8.96 4.74
CA ALA A 773 -16.55 7.75 4.03
C ALA A 773 -15.98 7.69 2.59
#